data_92bd4b378041690acbcc30a492f150b8
#
_entry.id   92bd4b378041690acbcc30a492f150b8
#
_cell.length_a   1.000
_cell.length_b   1.000
_cell.length_c   1.000
_cell.angle_alpha   90.00
_cell.angle_beta   90.00
_cell.angle_gamma   90.00
#
_symmetry.space_group_name_H-M   'P 1'
#
loop_
_entity.id
_entity.type
_entity.pdbx_description
1 polymer ?
#
loop_
_entity_poly.entity_id
_entity_poly.type
_entity_poly.pdbx_seq_one_letter_code
_entity_poly.pdbx_strand_id
1 'polypeptide(L)'
;MTCSRLLPFLHSYLPKDNHKDVKRLIRKLSFISIFIIPVLGSGNSLFKPPPLKHAHAPGLKVIYYHPLHEYAIPHLANCFMNSFSVHKERFGYESFEDVVILLQDFGDYGHGGADALPTNNVSLGIGPFSYAYETMPAYDRFNWLMHHELVHIVTTDMSTGRDRIFRSLFGGKVSPSIDNPLSIFYGYLTTPRRYSPRWYHEGMAVFVETWMAGGYGRVMGGYDEMVFRTKVRDDSHIYDMVGLESEGKAIDFQVGVNSYLYGTRFMSYLANSHGPDKLMEWVTRKPGSKPNFISQFKLVYDENIDDEWSNWIESEREFQRKNLELLRQFSLTPYRPISKVALGSISRVYHDKKTNQLIAGVRYPGKVAHVAAINLSDGSISEIHDIEGPTLFTVFHSAYDNDKRRLFYSSDNAHWRDLKVLDLNSGISRMLIEDLRAGDFAFNPKDESLWGMRHSDGYSSLIRLEPPYNDYNSVHVFDFGDDLYDLDISPDGSFLSGAYVDAWGQQVLVRYEIDALIGGQVQPDTLWSSDISSPANFVFSPDGRYLYGSTFYTGVSNIFRFDTELDTMEVISNSETGFFRPVSVSDDSVAVMMYTGDGFQPVLIADSTINDVSAVNYLGFEIAEKYPELLEWETSAPDRSEEGLVSYDGAYSPLGNLGISSFYPVVQAYKDQATPGIRVNFLSKLGLAGADLTATVTPDNSVPSDERYHLNFNFRYFEWKLSGGMNSSDFYDLFGPTKRSRKGNSLKLSFGKKISREKPISLDLSLSGYWGLERLPNYQNIDATFDRFYNGSILSLIHI
;
A
#
# COMPACT_ATOMS: atom_id res chain seq x y z
N MET A 1 -19.01 9.36 -29.42
CA MET A 1 -20.13 8.95 -30.29
C MET A 1 -21.42 9.50 -29.69
N THR A 2 -22.05 10.42 -30.40
CA THR A 2 -23.28 11.09 -29.93
C THR A 2 -24.45 10.13 -29.87
N CYS A 3 -25.31 10.31 -28.88
CA CYS A 3 -26.52 9.52 -28.56
C CYS A 3 -27.48 9.27 -29.77
N SER A 4 -27.24 9.91 -30.91
CA SER A 4 -28.05 9.81 -32.14
C SER A 4 -27.85 8.51 -32.96
N ARG A 5 -26.88 7.69 -32.66
CA ARG A 5 -26.62 6.43 -33.40
C ARG A 5 -27.17 5.15 -32.74
N LEU A 6 -27.70 5.23 -31.53
CA LEU A 6 -28.33 4.08 -30.83
C LEU A 6 -29.86 3.99 -31.10
N LEU A 7 -30.50 5.06 -31.54
CA LEU A 7 -31.93 5.08 -31.79
C LEU A 7 -32.43 4.18 -32.94
N PRO A 8 -31.68 3.93 -34.04
CA PRO A 8 -32.18 3.08 -35.13
C PRO A 8 -32.22 1.58 -34.75
N PHE A 9 -31.38 1.11 -33.82
CA PHE A 9 -31.31 -0.31 -33.48
C PHE A 9 -32.47 -0.77 -32.59
N LEU A 10 -33.03 0.11 -31.80
CA LEU A 10 -34.17 -0.18 -30.91
C LEU A 10 -35.51 -0.16 -31.63
N HIS A 11 -35.58 0.42 -32.84
CA HIS A 11 -36.83 0.57 -33.58
C HIS A 11 -37.28 -0.68 -34.34
N SER A 12 -36.42 -1.65 -34.58
CA SER A 12 -36.73 -2.84 -35.36
C SER A 12 -37.27 -4.05 -34.63
N TYR A 13 -37.29 -4.02 -33.30
CA TYR A 13 -37.62 -5.18 -32.45
C TYR A 13 -38.79 -4.99 -31.45
N LEU A 14 -39.50 -3.86 -31.50
CA LEU A 14 -40.62 -3.59 -30.60
C LEU A 14 -41.97 -3.69 -31.34
N PRO A 15 -42.98 -4.34 -30.74
CA PRO A 15 -44.35 -4.35 -31.27
C PRO A 15 -44.93 -2.92 -31.36
N LYS A 16 -45.72 -2.64 -32.38
CA LYS A 16 -46.22 -1.30 -32.72
C LYS A 16 -47.11 -0.60 -31.65
N ASP A 17 -47.59 -1.32 -30.64
CA ASP A 17 -48.56 -0.81 -29.67
C ASP A 17 -47.93 -0.05 -28.47
N ASN A 18 -46.60 -0.09 -28.32
CA ASN A 18 -45.90 0.49 -27.16
C ASN A 18 -45.22 1.85 -27.42
N HIS A 19 -45.46 2.50 -28.57
CA HIS A 19 -44.82 3.78 -28.87
C HIS A 19 -45.16 4.95 -27.92
N LYS A 20 -46.27 4.89 -27.21
CA LYS A 20 -46.62 5.93 -26.23
C LYS A 20 -45.85 5.83 -24.96
N ASP A 21 -45.51 4.61 -24.52
CA ASP A 21 -44.80 4.37 -23.28
C ASP A 21 -43.31 4.61 -23.41
N VAL A 22 -42.72 4.29 -24.56
CA VAL A 22 -41.31 4.61 -24.86
C VAL A 22 -41.10 6.14 -24.96
N LYS A 23 -42.01 6.89 -25.59
CA LYS A 23 -41.99 8.34 -25.60
C LYS A 23 -42.17 8.97 -24.20
N ARG A 24 -42.96 8.33 -23.35
CA ARG A 24 -43.18 8.75 -21.97
C ARG A 24 -41.95 8.48 -21.11
N LEU A 25 -41.24 7.36 -21.37
CA LEU A 25 -39.97 7.01 -20.75
C LEU A 25 -38.86 7.98 -21.16
N ILE A 26 -38.76 8.31 -22.49
CA ILE A 26 -37.77 9.28 -22.97
C ILE A 26 -38.03 10.69 -22.41
N ARG A 27 -39.30 11.11 -22.26
CA ARG A 27 -39.64 12.35 -21.59
C ARG A 27 -39.33 12.36 -20.08
N LYS A 28 -39.45 11.22 -19.39
CA LYS A 28 -39.05 11.08 -17.99
C LYS A 28 -37.53 11.08 -17.85
N LEU A 29 -36.77 10.49 -18.75
CA LEU A 29 -35.32 10.53 -18.78
C LEU A 29 -34.75 11.91 -19.12
N SER A 30 -35.47 12.71 -19.96
CA SER A 30 -35.12 14.13 -20.22
C SER A 30 -35.29 15.02 -18.99
N PHE A 31 -36.14 14.64 -18.05
CA PHE A 31 -36.28 15.36 -16.77
C PHE A 31 -35.08 15.16 -15.82
N ILE A 32 -34.37 14.02 -15.97
CA ILE A 32 -33.13 13.71 -15.20
C ILE A 32 -31.99 14.61 -15.68
N SER A 33 -31.90 14.89 -16.97
CA SER A 33 -30.86 15.78 -17.53
C SER A 33 -30.96 17.23 -17.02
N ILE A 34 -32.14 17.69 -16.62
CA ILE A 34 -32.36 19.07 -16.13
C ILE A 34 -31.82 19.25 -14.68
N PHE A 35 -31.69 18.17 -13.91
CA PHE A 35 -31.18 18.24 -12.55
C PHE A 35 -29.66 17.99 -12.43
N ILE A 36 -29.05 17.32 -13.43
CA ILE A 36 -27.60 17.00 -13.44
C ILE A 36 -26.77 18.22 -13.87
N ILE A 37 -27.25 19.03 -14.81
CA ILE A 37 -26.50 20.15 -15.40
C ILE A 37 -26.20 21.28 -14.39
N PRO A 38 -27.12 21.71 -13.48
CA PRO A 38 -26.79 22.76 -12.53
C PRO A 38 -25.81 22.36 -11.42
N VAL A 39 -25.76 21.07 -11.04
CA VAL A 39 -24.85 20.57 -10.00
C VAL A 39 -23.41 20.52 -10.48
N LEU A 40 -23.22 20.31 -11.78
CA LEU A 40 -21.88 20.28 -12.42
C LEU A 40 -21.35 21.68 -12.76
N GLY A 41 -22.18 22.72 -12.70
CA GLY A 41 -21.84 24.09 -13.13
C GLY A 41 -21.57 25.09 -12.00
N SER A 42 -21.82 24.76 -10.73
CA SER A 42 -21.61 25.69 -9.62
C SER A 42 -20.14 25.73 -9.19
N GLY A 43 -19.46 26.83 -9.48
CA GLY A 43 -18.05 27.06 -9.26
C GLY A 43 -17.60 27.28 -7.79
N ASN A 44 -18.17 26.58 -6.82
CA ASN A 44 -17.70 26.61 -5.44
C ASN A 44 -16.55 25.63 -5.23
N SER A 45 -15.52 26.05 -4.55
CA SER A 45 -14.25 25.33 -4.31
C SER A 45 -14.41 23.94 -3.67
N LEU A 46 -15.53 23.68 -2.99
CA LEU A 46 -15.87 22.38 -2.40
C LEU A 46 -16.17 21.27 -3.43
N PHE A 47 -16.44 21.63 -4.69
CA PHE A 47 -16.90 20.71 -5.74
C PHE A 47 -16.04 20.73 -7.00
N LYS A 48 -14.94 21.48 -6.99
CA LYS A 48 -14.04 21.53 -8.14
C LYS A 48 -13.16 20.29 -8.14
N PRO A 49 -13.21 19.45 -9.20
CA PRO A 49 -12.30 18.34 -9.31
C PRO A 49 -10.85 18.85 -9.35
N PRO A 50 -9.89 18.07 -8.84
CA PRO A 50 -8.50 18.46 -8.86
C PRO A 50 -8.00 18.71 -10.30
N PRO A 51 -7.01 19.59 -10.50
CA PRO A 51 -6.49 19.93 -11.82
C PRO A 51 -5.64 18.78 -12.39
N LEU A 52 -6.30 17.75 -12.91
CA LEU A 52 -5.66 16.62 -13.56
C LEU A 52 -5.34 16.92 -15.01
N LYS A 53 -4.12 16.61 -15.42
CA LYS A 53 -3.70 16.52 -16.82
C LYS A 53 -3.33 15.09 -17.17
N HIS A 54 -3.14 14.83 -18.44
CA HIS A 54 -2.67 13.53 -18.92
C HIS A 54 -1.64 13.67 -20.03
N ALA A 55 -0.80 12.67 -20.13
CA ALA A 55 0.23 12.49 -21.12
C ALA A 55 0.23 11.05 -21.64
N HIS A 56 0.75 10.83 -22.83
CA HIS A 56 0.85 9.51 -23.47
C HIS A 56 2.28 9.19 -23.87
N ALA A 57 2.62 7.90 -23.74
CA ALA A 57 3.75 7.25 -24.35
C ALA A 57 3.30 5.90 -24.93
N PRO A 58 4.10 5.19 -25.73
CA PRO A 58 3.70 3.90 -26.30
C PRO A 58 3.27 2.89 -25.25
N GLY A 59 1.99 2.49 -25.27
CA GLY A 59 1.39 1.55 -24.30
C GLY A 59 1.08 2.14 -22.92
N LEU A 60 1.28 3.44 -22.73
CA LEU A 60 1.13 4.15 -21.47
C LEU A 60 0.26 5.37 -21.57
N LYS A 61 -0.60 5.57 -20.58
CA LYS A 61 -1.25 6.84 -20.28
C LYS A 61 -0.97 7.25 -18.86
N VAL A 62 -0.31 8.40 -18.66
CA VAL A 62 -0.08 8.98 -17.33
C VAL A 62 -1.11 10.05 -17.05
N ILE A 63 -1.70 10.01 -15.85
CA ILE A 63 -2.58 11.05 -15.31
C ILE A 63 -1.92 11.61 -14.06
N TYR A 64 -1.83 12.92 -13.94
CA TYR A 64 -1.04 13.60 -12.92
C TYR A 64 -1.62 14.95 -12.51
N TYR A 65 -1.18 15.48 -11.37
CA TYR A 65 -1.56 16.81 -10.88
C TYR A 65 -0.66 17.89 -11.49
N HIS A 66 -1.26 18.81 -12.24
CA HIS A 66 -0.52 19.89 -12.90
C HIS A 66 -0.56 21.17 -12.05
N PRO A 67 0.54 21.96 -12.01
CA PRO A 67 1.88 21.74 -12.61
C PRO A 67 2.82 20.89 -11.74
N LEU A 68 2.39 20.47 -10.54
CA LEU A 68 3.24 19.96 -9.48
C LEU A 68 4.10 18.75 -9.88
N HIS A 69 3.53 17.80 -10.62
CA HIS A 69 4.20 16.54 -10.95
C HIS A 69 4.68 16.43 -12.39
N GLU A 70 4.54 17.51 -13.20
CA GLU A 70 4.85 17.44 -14.63
C GLU A 70 6.33 17.16 -14.92
N TYR A 71 7.23 17.62 -14.04
CA TYR A 71 8.66 17.41 -14.16
C TYR A 71 9.09 15.93 -14.10
N ALA A 72 8.33 15.10 -13.39
CA ALA A 72 8.63 13.67 -13.21
C ALA A 72 8.11 12.77 -14.35
N ILE A 73 7.25 13.30 -15.23
CA ILE A 73 6.56 12.50 -16.26
C ILE A 73 7.51 11.89 -17.30
N PRO A 74 8.52 12.63 -17.86
CA PRO A 74 9.44 12.03 -18.82
C PRO A 74 10.20 10.84 -18.26
N HIS A 75 10.79 10.99 -17.08
CA HIS A 75 11.54 9.92 -16.42
C HIS A 75 10.65 8.73 -16.07
N LEU A 76 9.45 8.97 -15.51
CA LEU A 76 8.48 7.91 -15.23
C LEU A 76 8.08 7.13 -16.50
N ALA A 77 7.87 7.83 -17.61
CA ALA A 77 7.54 7.18 -18.89
C ALA A 77 8.72 6.33 -19.43
N ASN A 78 9.95 6.82 -19.28
CA ASN A 78 11.16 6.07 -19.66
C ASN A 78 11.32 4.81 -18.81
N CYS A 79 11.15 4.90 -17.47
CA CYS A 79 11.15 3.74 -16.57
C CYS A 79 10.07 2.73 -16.95
N PHE A 80 8.84 3.21 -17.26
CA PHE A 80 7.76 2.35 -17.73
C PHE A 80 8.14 1.61 -19.01
N MET A 81 8.63 2.31 -20.02
CA MET A 81 8.96 1.70 -21.32
C MET A 81 10.08 0.68 -21.19
N ASN A 82 11.10 1.00 -20.39
CA ASN A 82 12.20 0.09 -20.09
C ASN A 82 11.68 -1.20 -19.44
N SER A 83 11.00 -1.08 -18.32
CA SER A 83 10.44 -2.21 -17.57
C SER A 83 9.41 -3.00 -18.40
N PHE A 84 8.49 -2.32 -19.08
CA PHE A 84 7.43 -2.96 -19.85
C PHE A 84 7.95 -3.75 -21.07
N SER A 85 9.03 -3.30 -21.71
CA SER A 85 9.65 -4.02 -22.82
C SER A 85 10.24 -5.36 -22.36
N VAL A 86 10.94 -5.36 -21.23
CA VAL A 86 11.53 -6.56 -20.64
C VAL A 86 10.46 -7.53 -20.15
N HIS A 87 9.41 -7.02 -19.49
CA HIS A 87 8.29 -7.87 -19.07
C HIS A 87 7.55 -8.49 -20.25
N LYS A 88 7.36 -7.77 -21.36
CA LYS A 88 6.80 -8.35 -22.60
C LYS A 88 7.64 -9.50 -23.11
N GLU A 89 8.95 -9.33 -23.15
CA GLU A 89 9.88 -10.36 -23.62
C GLU A 89 9.89 -11.57 -22.69
N ARG A 90 10.16 -11.37 -21.40
CA ARG A 90 10.34 -12.46 -20.43
C ARG A 90 9.07 -13.27 -20.17
N PHE A 91 7.91 -12.61 -20.12
CA PHE A 91 6.63 -13.28 -19.93
C PHE A 91 5.93 -13.68 -21.25
N GLY A 92 6.46 -13.27 -22.40
CA GLY A 92 5.75 -13.42 -23.67
C GLY A 92 4.39 -12.70 -23.67
N TYR A 93 4.35 -11.52 -23.03
CA TYR A 93 3.11 -10.78 -22.79
C TYR A 93 2.71 -9.91 -23.97
N GLU A 94 1.49 -10.08 -24.43
CA GLU A 94 0.83 -9.18 -25.38
C GLU A 94 -0.28 -8.39 -24.66
N SER A 95 -0.10 -7.09 -24.56
CA SER A 95 -1.07 -6.21 -23.89
C SER A 95 -2.42 -6.21 -24.57
N PHE A 96 -3.49 -6.32 -23.79
CA PHE A 96 -4.86 -6.16 -24.28
C PHE A 96 -5.24 -4.69 -24.44
N GLU A 97 -4.67 -3.82 -23.62
CA GLU A 97 -4.94 -2.38 -23.58
C GLU A 97 -3.72 -1.62 -23.01
N ASP A 98 -3.71 -0.30 -23.13
CA ASP A 98 -2.69 0.54 -22.50
C ASP A 98 -2.77 0.45 -20.97
N VAL A 99 -1.62 0.59 -20.30
CA VAL A 99 -1.55 0.76 -18.86
C VAL A 99 -1.80 2.23 -18.53
N VAL A 100 -2.67 2.48 -17.55
CA VAL A 100 -2.96 3.84 -17.06
C VAL A 100 -2.31 4.04 -15.72
N ILE A 101 -1.42 5.00 -15.61
CA ILE A 101 -0.74 5.35 -14.34
C ILE A 101 -1.35 6.63 -13.78
N LEU A 102 -1.75 6.61 -12.51
CA LEU A 102 -2.01 7.82 -11.72
C LEU A 102 -0.77 8.13 -10.88
N LEU A 103 -0.10 9.23 -11.19
CA LEU A 103 0.94 9.78 -10.34
C LEU A 103 0.30 10.68 -9.29
N GLN A 104 0.49 10.35 -8.01
CA GLN A 104 -0.19 10.98 -6.89
C GLN A 104 0.75 11.34 -5.74
N ASP A 105 0.30 12.26 -4.88
CA ASP A 105 0.98 12.72 -3.69
C ASP A 105 0.01 12.72 -2.50
N PHE A 106 -0.62 11.54 -2.23
CA PHE A 106 -1.61 11.35 -1.16
C PHE A 106 -1.04 10.72 0.11
N GLY A 107 0.25 10.48 0.13
CA GLY A 107 0.99 9.97 1.27
C GLY A 107 2.36 10.63 1.34
N ASP A 108 3.01 10.55 2.49
CA ASP A 108 4.34 11.10 2.70
C ASP A 108 5.44 10.06 2.50
N TYR A 109 5.13 8.96 1.84
CA TYR A 109 6.06 7.90 1.44
C TYR A 109 5.63 7.31 0.10
N GLY A 110 6.61 6.88 -0.69
CA GLY A 110 6.39 6.25 -1.99
C GLY A 110 5.78 4.86 -1.84
N HIS A 111 4.75 4.60 -2.61
CA HIS A 111 4.12 3.29 -2.72
C HIS A 111 3.56 3.10 -4.12
N GLY A 112 3.36 1.85 -4.49
CA GLY A 112 2.68 1.46 -5.71
C GLY A 112 1.43 0.65 -5.41
N GLY A 113 0.63 0.45 -6.42
CA GLY A 113 -0.48 -0.48 -6.42
C GLY A 113 -1.03 -0.65 -7.82
N ALA A 114 -1.22 -1.88 -8.26
CA ALA A 114 -1.70 -2.20 -9.59
C ALA A 114 -2.95 -3.07 -9.57
N ASP A 115 -3.82 -2.86 -10.53
CA ASP A 115 -4.95 -3.75 -10.82
C ASP A 115 -5.18 -3.86 -12.33
N ALA A 116 -5.41 -5.08 -12.79
CA ALA A 116 -5.75 -5.34 -14.18
C ALA A 116 -7.27 -5.39 -14.42
N LEU A 117 -8.11 -5.18 -13.40
CA LEU A 117 -9.57 -5.23 -13.49
C LEU A 117 -10.24 -3.90 -13.08
N PRO A 118 -11.17 -3.41 -13.87
CA PRO A 118 -11.59 -3.87 -15.21
C PRO A 118 -10.66 -3.38 -16.33
N THR A 119 -9.66 -2.56 -16.00
CA THR A 119 -8.65 -2.02 -16.91
C THR A 119 -7.28 -2.05 -16.25
N ASN A 120 -6.21 -2.12 -17.05
CA ASN A 120 -4.84 -2.07 -16.53
C ASN A 120 -4.56 -0.68 -15.96
N ASN A 121 -4.42 -0.58 -14.67
CA ASN A 121 -4.10 0.68 -14.01
C ASN A 121 -3.10 0.48 -12.87
N VAL A 122 -2.28 1.51 -12.66
CA VAL A 122 -1.27 1.59 -11.61
C VAL A 122 -1.43 2.93 -10.90
N SER A 123 -1.36 2.93 -9.61
CA SER A 123 -1.30 4.13 -8.77
C SER A 123 0.09 4.21 -8.17
N LEU A 124 0.80 5.33 -8.39
CA LEU A 124 2.14 5.54 -7.88
C LEU A 124 2.20 6.77 -6.98
N GLY A 125 2.73 6.60 -5.79
CA GLY A 125 3.10 7.69 -4.89
C GLY A 125 4.42 8.32 -5.32
N ILE A 126 4.46 9.64 -5.43
CA ILE A 126 5.67 10.38 -5.82
C ILE A 126 6.66 10.56 -4.67
N GLY A 127 6.23 10.35 -3.42
CA GLY A 127 7.07 10.45 -2.22
C GLY A 127 8.23 9.46 -2.19
N PRO A 128 9.22 9.65 -1.31
CA PRO A 128 10.34 8.73 -1.14
C PRO A 128 9.89 7.40 -0.51
N PHE A 129 10.75 6.39 -0.55
CA PHE A 129 10.48 5.13 0.15
C PHE A 129 10.50 5.31 1.67
N SER A 130 9.79 4.39 2.35
CA SER A 130 10.00 4.16 3.78
C SER A 130 11.04 3.05 3.97
N TYR A 131 12.13 3.36 4.65
CA TYR A 131 13.23 2.42 4.92
C TYR A 131 12.99 1.59 6.19
N ALA A 132 11.73 1.37 6.55
CA ALA A 132 11.34 0.71 7.78
C ALA A 132 11.89 -0.71 7.98
N TYR A 133 12.22 -1.39 6.90
CA TYR A 133 12.73 -2.77 6.93
C TYR A 133 14.25 -2.89 6.82
N GLU A 134 14.97 -1.77 6.79
CA GLU A 134 16.44 -1.77 6.63
C GLU A 134 16.91 -2.64 5.44
N THR A 135 16.07 -2.74 4.43
CA THR A 135 16.38 -3.44 3.18
C THR A 135 17.09 -2.50 2.25
N MET A 136 18.04 -3.02 1.47
CA MET A 136 18.65 -2.22 0.41
C MET A 136 17.60 -1.90 -0.65
N PRO A 137 17.35 -0.63 -0.95
CA PRO A 137 16.48 -0.28 -2.06
C PRO A 137 17.14 -0.65 -3.39
N ALA A 138 16.32 -0.84 -4.40
CA ALA A 138 16.79 -0.86 -5.77
C ALA A 138 17.26 0.55 -6.19
N TYR A 139 18.07 0.62 -7.24
CA TYR A 139 18.75 1.84 -7.64
C TYR A 139 17.81 3.04 -7.85
N ASP A 140 16.93 3.01 -8.84
CA ASP A 140 16.00 4.11 -9.09
C ASP A 140 14.59 3.74 -8.64
N ARG A 141 13.96 4.65 -7.89
CA ARG A 141 12.65 4.43 -7.28
C ARG A 141 11.55 4.13 -8.30
N PHE A 142 11.47 4.88 -9.40
CA PHE A 142 10.45 4.63 -10.41
C PHE A 142 10.75 3.38 -11.22
N ASN A 143 12.02 3.10 -11.52
CA ASN A 143 12.41 1.87 -12.19
C ASN A 143 12.03 0.65 -11.34
N TRP A 144 12.33 0.68 -10.04
CA TRP A 144 11.97 -0.37 -9.10
C TRP A 144 10.44 -0.58 -9.00
N LEU A 145 9.67 0.51 -8.79
CA LEU A 145 8.21 0.46 -8.73
C LEU A 145 7.61 -0.07 -10.05
N MET A 146 8.15 0.32 -11.20
CA MET A 146 7.68 -0.21 -12.49
C MET A 146 7.91 -1.71 -12.61
N HIS A 147 9.08 -2.21 -12.19
CA HIS A 147 9.33 -3.65 -12.20
C HIS A 147 8.40 -4.43 -11.27
N HIS A 148 8.03 -3.86 -10.11
CA HIS A 148 7.08 -4.47 -9.20
C HIS A 148 5.65 -4.43 -9.75
N GLU A 149 5.12 -3.24 -10.01
CA GLU A 149 3.71 -3.05 -10.34
C GLU A 149 3.32 -3.63 -11.72
N LEU A 150 4.24 -3.60 -12.68
CA LEU A 150 3.98 -4.21 -13.98
C LEU A 150 3.94 -5.73 -13.93
N VAL A 151 4.58 -6.40 -12.97
CA VAL A 151 4.40 -7.84 -12.76
C VAL A 151 2.93 -8.15 -12.43
N HIS A 152 2.30 -7.36 -11.56
CA HIS A 152 0.88 -7.53 -11.25
C HIS A 152 -0.01 -7.37 -12.49
N ILE A 153 0.27 -6.35 -13.33
CA ILE A 153 -0.45 -6.17 -14.58
C ILE A 153 -0.23 -7.36 -15.51
N VAL A 154 1.03 -7.69 -15.78
CA VAL A 154 1.40 -8.73 -16.74
C VAL A 154 0.85 -10.09 -16.31
N THR A 155 1.09 -10.52 -15.08
CA THR A 155 0.66 -11.84 -14.60
C THR A 155 -0.85 -12.00 -14.53
N THR A 156 -1.58 -10.90 -14.33
CA THR A 156 -3.05 -10.89 -14.22
C THR A 156 -3.71 -10.73 -15.60
N ASP A 157 -3.19 -9.84 -16.45
CA ASP A 157 -3.78 -9.52 -17.76
C ASP A 157 -3.42 -10.51 -18.87
N MET A 158 -2.36 -11.33 -18.71
CA MET A 158 -2.02 -12.38 -19.68
C MET A 158 -3.23 -13.22 -20.04
N SER A 159 -3.43 -13.46 -21.33
CA SER A 159 -4.64 -14.10 -21.85
C SER A 159 -4.36 -15.09 -22.97
N THR A 160 -5.04 -16.22 -22.96
CA THR A 160 -5.09 -17.15 -24.08
C THR A 160 -6.14 -16.72 -25.11
N GLY A 161 -6.15 -17.35 -26.28
CA GLY A 161 -7.20 -17.12 -27.30
C GLY A 161 -8.63 -17.31 -26.72
N ARG A 162 -8.81 -18.27 -25.80
CA ARG A 162 -10.11 -18.47 -25.11
C ARG A 162 -10.50 -17.26 -24.27
N ASP A 163 -9.57 -16.73 -23.48
CA ASP A 163 -9.84 -15.59 -22.60
C ASP A 163 -10.17 -14.35 -23.43
N ARG A 164 -9.45 -14.14 -24.56
CA ARG A 164 -9.70 -13.04 -25.51
C ARG A 164 -11.08 -13.14 -26.16
N ILE A 165 -11.58 -14.37 -26.46
CA ILE A 165 -12.97 -14.58 -26.94
C ILE A 165 -13.97 -14.07 -25.89
N PHE A 166 -13.80 -14.46 -24.63
CA PHE A 166 -14.71 -13.99 -23.56
C PHE A 166 -14.60 -12.49 -23.31
N ARG A 167 -13.38 -11.90 -23.35
CA ARG A 167 -13.21 -10.44 -23.29
C ARG A 167 -13.95 -9.73 -24.44
N SER A 168 -13.87 -10.27 -25.64
CA SER A 168 -14.62 -9.74 -26.78
C SER A 168 -16.13 -9.89 -26.62
N LEU A 169 -16.60 -11.06 -26.12
CA LEU A 169 -18.01 -11.35 -25.89
C LEU A 169 -18.61 -10.42 -24.82
N PHE A 170 -17.85 -10.12 -23.78
CA PHE A 170 -18.30 -9.25 -22.68
C PHE A 170 -17.86 -7.79 -22.82
N GLY A 171 -17.25 -7.41 -23.95
CA GLY A 171 -16.80 -6.03 -24.22
C GLY A 171 -15.64 -5.55 -23.36
N GLY A 172 -14.92 -6.45 -22.68
CA GLY A 172 -13.78 -6.17 -21.83
C GLY A 172 -13.59 -7.20 -20.72
N LYS A 173 -12.76 -6.85 -19.73
CA LYS A 173 -12.56 -7.65 -18.53
C LYS A 173 -13.68 -7.39 -17.53
N VAL A 174 -14.30 -8.44 -16.99
CA VAL A 174 -15.45 -8.32 -16.09
C VAL A 174 -14.99 -8.24 -14.64
N SER A 175 -15.24 -7.10 -14.00
CA SER A 175 -15.09 -6.97 -12.54
C SER A 175 -16.26 -7.62 -11.79
N PRO A 176 -16.00 -8.42 -10.74
CA PRO A 176 -17.05 -8.95 -9.89
C PRO A 176 -17.90 -7.86 -9.23
N SER A 177 -19.21 -8.10 -9.12
CA SER A 177 -20.16 -7.22 -8.45
C SER A 177 -20.97 -7.98 -7.43
N ILE A 178 -21.10 -7.45 -6.21
CA ILE A 178 -21.90 -8.05 -5.13
C ILE A 178 -23.36 -8.15 -5.53
N ASP A 179 -23.89 -7.17 -6.27
CA ASP A 179 -25.28 -7.17 -6.74
C ASP A 179 -25.57 -8.24 -7.80
N ASN A 180 -24.54 -8.82 -8.40
CA ASN A 180 -24.63 -9.84 -9.44
C ASN A 180 -23.55 -10.91 -9.21
N PRO A 181 -23.75 -11.88 -8.30
CA PRO A 181 -22.75 -12.89 -7.95
C PRO A 181 -22.24 -13.72 -9.14
N LEU A 182 -23.07 -13.94 -10.18
CA LEU A 182 -22.63 -14.59 -11.42
C LEU A 182 -21.49 -13.85 -12.14
N SER A 183 -21.28 -12.58 -11.85
CA SER A 183 -20.18 -11.78 -12.40
C SER A 183 -18.81 -12.32 -11.99
N ILE A 184 -18.69 -13.03 -10.86
CA ILE A 184 -17.47 -13.73 -10.45
C ILE A 184 -17.08 -14.76 -11.52
N PHE A 185 -18.04 -15.52 -12.01
CA PHE A 185 -17.82 -16.50 -13.06
C PHE A 185 -17.39 -15.84 -14.38
N TYR A 186 -18.02 -14.75 -14.78
CA TYR A 186 -17.64 -14.00 -15.98
C TYR A 186 -16.25 -13.36 -15.82
N GLY A 187 -15.94 -12.84 -14.62
CA GLY A 187 -14.61 -12.36 -14.28
C GLY A 187 -13.54 -13.45 -14.43
N TYR A 188 -13.81 -14.65 -13.93
CA TYR A 188 -12.92 -15.81 -14.09
C TYR A 188 -12.73 -16.22 -15.57
N LEU A 189 -13.75 -16.11 -16.40
CA LEU A 189 -13.64 -16.41 -17.82
C LEU A 189 -12.78 -15.39 -18.57
N THR A 190 -12.79 -14.11 -18.15
CA THR A 190 -12.05 -13.04 -18.82
C THR A 190 -10.64 -12.83 -18.26
N THR A 191 -10.43 -13.10 -16.96
CA THR A 191 -9.18 -12.79 -16.24
C THR A 191 -8.96 -13.81 -15.09
N PRO A 192 -8.69 -15.08 -15.43
CA PRO A 192 -8.69 -16.14 -14.42
C PRO A 192 -7.60 -16.00 -13.37
N ARG A 193 -6.43 -15.41 -13.70
CA ARG A 193 -5.30 -15.26 -12.78
C ARG A 193 -5.54 -14.22 -11.68
N ARG A 194 -6.51 -13.32 -11.85
CA ARG A 194 -6.91 -12.38 -10.79
C ARG A 194 -7.38 -13.08 -9.51
N TYR A 195 -7.83 -14.34 -9.62
CA TYR A 195 -8.32 -15.15 -8.50
C TYR A 195 -7.23 -16.01 -7.84
N SER A 196 -5.96 -15.72 -8.12
CA SER A 196 -4.83 -16.27 -7.36
C SER A 196 -4.69 -15.54 -6.02
N PRO A 197 -4.12 -16.19 -4.97
CA PRO A 197 -3.97 -15.58 -3.67
C PRO A 197 -2.96 -14.43 -3.66
N ARG A 198 -3.02 -13.59 -2.64
CA ARG A 198 -2.14 -12.42 -2.54
C ARG A 198 -0.66 -12.81 -2.51
N TRP A 199 -0.29 -13.83 -1.76
CA TRP A 199 1.10 -14.28 -1.69
C TRP A 199 1.69 -14.70 -3.04
N TYR A 200 0.85 -15.22 -3.96
CA TYR A 200 1.26 -15.55 -5.32
C TYR A 200 1.60 -14.30 -6.13
N HIS A 201 0.76 -13.28 -6.05
CA HIS A 201 0.98 -12.02 -6.77
C HIS A 201 2.17 -11.25 -6.21
N GLU A 202 2.21 -11.04 -4.89
CA GLU A 202 3.27 -10.28 -4.23
C GLU A 202 4.62 -11.01 -4.28
N GLY A 203 4.61 -12.33 -4.06
CA GLY A 203 5.84 -13.14 -4.12
C GLY A 203 6.48 -13.12 -5.50
N MET A 204 5.67 -13.18 -6.56
CA MET A 204 6.20 -13.09 -7.93
C MET A 204 6.69 -11.67 -8.26
N ALA A 205 5.98 -10.63 -7.80
CA ALA A 205 6.41 -9.26 -8.00
C ALA A 205 7.76 -9.00 -7.33
N VAL A 206 7.92 -9.37 -6.06
CA VAL A 206 9.18 -9.21 -5.31
C VAL A 206 10.31 -10.07 -5.91
N PHE A 207 10.01 -11.30 -6.35
CA PHE A 207 11.02 -12.13 -7.00
C PHE A 207 11.56 -11.47 -8.29
N VAL A 208 10.66 -10.99 -9.15
CA VAL A 208 11.04 -10.37 -10.42
C VAL A 208 11.74 -9.03 -10.22
N GLU A 209 11.20 -8.15 -9.35
CA GLU A 209 11.81 -6.85 -9.08
C GLU A 209 13.26 -6.99 -8.62
N THR A 210 13.55 -7.96 -7.75
CA THR A 210 14.90 -8.21 -7.23
C THR A 210 15.90 -8.43 -8.36
N TRP A 211 15.53 -9.21 -9.37
CA TRP A 211 16.45 -9.55 -10.48
C TRP A 211 16.48 -8.50 -11.59
N MET A 212 15.43 -7.70 -11.72
CA MET A 212 15.29 -6.77 -12.85
C MET A 212 15.61 -5.30 -12.51
N ALA A 213 15.32 -4.86 -11.29
CA ALA A 213 15.42 -3.45 -10.96
C ALA A 213 16.84 -2.98 -10.55
N GLY A 214 17.75 -3.91 -10.35
CA GLY A 214 19.09 -3.67 -9.82
C GLY A 214 19.13 -3.56 -8.29
N GLY A 215 20.32 -3.66 -7.72
CA GLY A 215 20.54 -3.77 -6.28
C GLY A 215 20.30 -5.18 -5.76
N TYR A 216 20.20 -5.30 -4.43
CA TYR A 216 20.01 -6.62 -3.81
C TYR A 216 18.54 -7.00 -3.64
N GLY A 217 17.64 -6.05 -3.59
CA GLY A 217 16.22 -6.30 -3.39
C GLY A 217 15.94 -7.16 -2.15
N ARG A 218 14.75 -7.76 -2.08
CA ARG A 218 14.36 -8.57 -0.92
C ARG A 218 14.81 -10.04 -1.01
N VAL A 219 14.94 -10.61 -2.21
CA VAL A 219 15.39 -12.01 -2.38
C VAL A 219 16.83 -12.18 -1.91
N MET A 220 17.68 -11.18 -2.13
CA MET A 220 19.07 -11.15 -1.67
C MET A 220 19.28 -10.30 -0.41
N GLY A 221 18.18 -9.86 0.25
CA GLY A 221 18.22 -8.99 1.42
C GLY A 221 18.23 -9.74 2.75
N GLY A 222 18.82 -9.12 3.78
CA GLY A 222 18.96 -9.72 5.12
C GLY A 222 17.66 -9.82 5.90
N TYR A 223 16.66 -8.98 5.63
CA TYR A 223 15.42 -8.93 6.42
C TYR A 223 14.59 -10.21 6.28
N ASP A 224 14.27 -10.64 5.06
CA ASP A 224 13.47 -11.85 4.82
C ASP A 224 14.20 -13.11 5.36
N GLU A 225 15.53 -13.16 5.20
CA GLU A 225 16.36 -14.21 5.84
C GLU A 225 16.24 -14.21 7.36
N MET A 226 16.32 -13.04 7.99
CA MET A 226 16.18 -12.89 9.43
C MET A 226 14.83 -13.38 9.93
N VAL A 227 13.73 -13.05 9.23
CA VAL A 227 12.38 -13.47 9.64
C VAL A 227 12.27 -14.98 9.73
N PHE A 228 12.67 -15.71 8.69
CA PHE A 228 12.57 -17.17 8.69
C PHE A 228 13.60 -17.83 9.60
N ARG A 229 14.83 -17.32 9.69
CA ARG A 229 15.82 -17.78 10.65
C ARG A 229 15.32 -17.64 12.10
N THR A 230 14.68 -16.53 12.39
CA THR A 230 14.08 -16.30 13.73
C THR A 230 12.95 -17.28 14.00
N LYS A 231 12.04 -17.48 13.04
CA LYS A 231 10.95 -18.47 13.19
C LYS A 231 11.50 -19.88 13.46
N VAL A 232 12.61 -20.28 12.83
CA VAL A 232 13.25 -21.57 13.06
C VAL A 232 13.94 -21.61 14.42
N ARG A 233 14.65 -20.55 14.83
CA ARG A 233 15.29 -20.49 16.15
C ARG A 233 14.29 -20.58 17.30
N ASP A 234 13.17 -19.87 17.18
CA ASP A 234 12.16 -19.74 18.23
C ASP A 234 11.08 -20.85 18.19
N ASP A 235 11.19 -21.77 17.22
CA ASP A 235 10.17 -22.77 16.89
C ASP A 235 8.78 -22.11 16.69
N SER A 236 8.76 -20.94 16.10
CA SER A 236 7.55 -20.17 15.85
C SER A 236 6.76 -20.73 14.66
N HIS A 237 5.46 -20.46 14.66
CA HIS A 237 4.57 -20.94 13.60
C HIS A 237 4.97 -20.39 12.21
N ILE A 238 5.06 -21.29 11.23
CA ILE A 238 5.17 -20.97 9.81
C ILE A 238 3.84 -21.35 9.16
N TYR A 239 3.18 -20.41 8.53
CA TYR A 239 1.84 -20.59 7.96
C TYR A 239 1.84 -21.56 6.77
N ASP A 240 0.81 -22.41 6.73
CA ASP A 240 0.39 -23.01 5.47
C ASP A 240 -0.33 -21.97 4.57
N MET A 241 -0.65 -22.31 3.34
CA MET A 241 -1.25 -21.37 2.38
C MET A 241 -2.62 -20.83 2.86
N VAL A 242 -3.42 -21.65 3.53
CA VAL A 242 -4.76 -21.24 4.01
C VAL A 242 -4.62 -20.36 5.25
N GLY A 243 -3.72 -20.73 6.16
CA GLY A 243 -3.40 -19.94 7.36
C GLY A 243 -2.87 -18.55 7.00
N LEU A 244 -2.04 -18.47 5.96
CA LEU A 244 -1.49 -17.21 5.48
C LEU A 244 -2.58 -16.24 4.95
N GLU A 245 -3.57 -16.74 4.20
CA GLU A 245 -4.70 -15.93 3.72
C GLU A 245 -5.67 -15.52 4.84
N SER A 246 -5.63 -16.18 5.98
CA SER A 246 -6.48 -15.90 7.15
C SER A 246 -5.76 -15.24 8.32
N GLU A 247 -4.53 -14.74 8.12
CA GLU A 247 -3.78 -14.03 9.14
C GLU A 247 -4.56 -12.84 9.71
N GLY A 248 -4.44 -12.59 11.01
CA GLY A 248 -5.17 -11.52 11.68
C GLY A 248 -4.30 -10.67 12.61
N LYS A 249 -4.64 -9.39 12.74
CA LYS A 249 -3.95 -8.41 13.59
C LYS A 249 -3.85 -8.79 15.07
N ALA A 250 -4.68 -9.72 15.53
CA ALA A 250 -4.65 -10.20 16.90
C ALA A 250 -3.62 -11.33 17.13
N ILE A 251 -3.01 -11.85 16.06
CA ILE A 251 -2.16 -13.04 16.09
C ILE A 251 -0.72 -12.71 15.66
N ASP A 252 -0.56 -11.87 14.63
CA ASP A 252 0.73 -11.62 14.01
C ASP A 252 1.01 -10.12 13.92
N PHE A 253 2.21 -9.70 14.33
CA PHE A 253 2.63 -8.29 14.24
C PHE A 253 3.00 -7.87 12.81
N GLN A 254 3.27 -8.83 11.92
CA GLN A 254 3.61 -8.62 10.51
C GLN A 254 2.41 -8.79 9.56
N VAL A 255 1.19 -8.76 10.09
CA VAL A 255 -0.04 -8.87 9.29
C VAL A 255 -0.03 -7.89 8.11
N GLY A 256 -0.39 -8.39 6.93
CA GLY A 256 -0.37 -7.64 5.67
C GLY A 256 0.97 -7.65 4.95
N VAL A 257 2.09 -8.00 5.62
CA VAL A 257 3.43 -8.14 5.03
C VAL A 257 3.77 -9.59 4.76
N ASN A 258 3.16 -10.52 5.49
CA ASN A 258 3.43 -11.94 5.36
C ASN A 258 3.22 -12.48 3.94
N SER A 259 2.26 -11.96 3.19
CA SER A 259 2.07 -12.35 1.78
C SER A 259 3.32 -12.10 0.92
N TYR A 260 4.04 -11.00 1.16
CA TYR A 260 5.32 -10.70 0.52
C TYR A 260 6.41 -11.65 0.98
N LEU A 261 6.60 -11.79 2.30
CA LEU A 261 7.64 -12.63 2.90
C LEU A 261 7.53 -14.09 2.45
N TYR A 262 6.38 -14.69 2.67
CA TYR A 262 6.15 -16.10 2.34
C TYR A 262 6.11 -16.34 0.84
N GLY A 263 5.45 -15.46 0.09
CA GLY A 263 5.40 -15.55 -1.37
C GLY A 263 6.78 -15.48 -1.98
N THR A 264 7.62 -14.52 -1.58
CA THR A 264 8.98 -14.36 -2.07
C THR A 264 9.85 -15.59 -1.75
N ARG A 265 9.77 -16.10 -0.53
CA ARG A 265 10.55 -17.28 -0.10
C ARG A 265 10.11 -18.54 -0.84
N PHE A 266 8.81 -18.74 -1.04
CA PHE A 266 8.32 -19.89 -1.81
C PHE A 266 8.71 -19.80 -3.30
N MET A 267 8.62 -18.62 -3.93
CA MET A 267 9.08 -18.42 -5.31
C MET A 267 10.59 -18.66 -5.44
N SER A 268 11.36 -18.17 -4.46
CA SER A 268 12.80 -18.38 -4.39
C SER A 268 13.16 -19.85 -4.22
N TYR A 269 12.44 -20.58 -3.36
CA TYR A 269 12.61 -22.03 -3.21
C TYR A 269 12.30 -22.77 -4.52
N LEU A 270 11.21 -22.44 -5.20
CA LEU A 270 10.86 -23.06 -6.49
C LEU A 270 11.94 -22.80 -7.55
N ALA A 271 12.44 -21.56 -7.62
CA ALA A 271 13.52 -21.19 -8.53
C ALA A 271 14.81 -21.96 -8.21
N ASN A 272 15.17 -22.08 -6.93
CA ASN A 272 16.36 -22.82 -6.50
C ASN A 272 16.22 -24.33 -6.77
N SER A 273 15.08 -24.93 -6.46
CA SER A 273 14.88 -26.37 -6.52
C SER A 273 14.61 -26.89 -7.94
N HIS A 274 13.84 -26.13 -8.74
CA HIS A 274 13.33 -26.57 -10.03
C HIS A 274 13.79 -25.72 -11.21
N GLY A 275 14.47 -24.60 -10.96
CA GLY A 275 14.93 -23.63 -11.93
C GLY A 275 13.95 -22.49 -12.20
N PRO A 276 14.47 -21.28 -12.53
CA PRO A 276 13.66 -20.10 -12.79
C PRO A 276 12.75 -20.25 -14.01
N ASP A 277 13.14 -21.03 -15.01
CA ASP A 277 12.30 -21.28 -16.20
C ASP A 277 11.00 -21.99 -15.87
N LYS A 278 11.02 -22.99 -14.97
CA LYS A 278 9.79 -23.64 -14.49
C LYS A 278 8.89 -22.69 -13.69
N LEU A 279 9.49 -21.81 -12.89
CA LEU A 279 8.74 -20.76 -12.19
C LEU A 279 8.03 -19.84 -13.20
N MET A 280 8.75 -19.37 -14.21
CA MET A 280 8.19 -18.55 -15.29
C MET A 280 7.11 -19.29 -16.08
N GLU A 281 7.28 -20.58 -16.34
CA GLU A 281 6.28 -21.42 -17.02
C GLU A 281 4.98 -21.56 -16.19
N TRP A 282 5.08 -21.69 -14.88
CA TRP A 282 3.92 -21.73 -14.00
C TRP A 282 3.13 -20.42 -14.00
N VAL A 283 3.82 -19.30 -13.91
CA VAL A 283 3.20 -17.98 -13.80
C VAL A 283 2.64 -17.52 -15.13
N THR A 284 3.34 -17.80 -16.23
CA THR A 284 2.98 -17.36 -17.58
C THR A 284 1.68 -18.02 -18.07
N ARG A 285 0.81 -17.20 -18.66
CA ARG A 285 -0.42 -17.69 -19.29
C ARG A 285 -0.31 -17.69 -20.81
N LYS A 286 -0.06 -18.87 -21.37
CA LYS A 286 0.14 -19.11 -22.82
C LYS A 286 -0.83 -20.21 -23.32
N PRO A 287 -0.97 -20.43 -24.64
CA PRO A 287 -1.75 -21.55 -25.17
C PRO A 287 -1.35 -22.89 -24.52
N GLY A 288 -2.34 -23.62 -24.02
CA GLY A 288 -2.15 -24.88 -23.28
C GLY A 288 -2.11 -24.75 -21.75
N SER A 289 -1.84 -23.55 -21.21
CA SER A 289 -1.82 -23.33 -19.76
C SER A 289 -3.22 -23.39 -19.15
N LYS A 290 -3.29 -23.85 -17.90
CA LYS A 290 -4.54 -23.92 -17.12
C LYS A 290 -4.96 -22.53 -16.61
N PRO A 291 -6.27 -22.23 -16.53
CA PRO A 291 -6.76 -20.95 -15.98
C PRO A 291 -6.43 -20.79 -14.50
N ASN A 292 -6.70 -21.80 -13.69
CA ASN A 292 -6.44 -21.82 -12.26
C ASN A 292 -4.97 -22.06 -11.95
N PHE A 293 -4.37 -21.30 -11.03
CA PHE A 293 -2.95 -21.33 -10.71
C PHE A 293 -2.50 -22.67 -10.10
N ILE A 294 -3.34 -23.33 -9.27
CA ILE A 294 -3.06 -24.65 -8.68
C ILE A 294 -3.01 -25.72 -9.76
N SER A 295 -3.99 -25.71 -10.69
CA SER A 295 -4.02 -26.67 -11.80
C SER A 295 -2.86 -26.48 -12.77
N GLN A 296 -2.39 -25.24 -12.91
CA GLN A 296 -1.20 -24.93 -13.70
C GLN A 296 0.07 -25.38 -12.97
N PHE A 297 0.13 -25.22 -11.65
CA PHE A 297 1.25 -25.73 -10.84
C PHE A 297 1.41 -27.23 -11.05
N LYS A 298 0.32 -27.98 -10.87
CA LYS A 298 0.32 -29.43 -11.11
C LYS A 298 0.75 -29.83 -12.51
N LEU A 299 0.38 -29.02 -13.52
CA LEU A 299 0.81 -29.28 -14.91
C LEU A 299 2.32 -29.08 -15.12
N VAL A 300 2.91 -28.07 -14.48
CA VAL A 300 4.33 -27.70 -14.69
C VAL A 300 5.28 -28.52 -13.82
N TYR A 301 4.89 -28.74 -12.55
CA TYR A 301 5.76 -29.41 -11.59
C TYR A 301 5.47 -30.91 -11.46
N ASP A 302 4.30 -31.39 -11.92
CA ASP A 302 3.77 -32.74 -11.73
C ASP A 302 3.53 -33.10 -10.25
N GLU A 303 3.38 -32.07 -9.41
CA GLU A 303 3.24 -32.15 -7.95
C GLU A 303 2.01 -31.35 -7.48
N ASN A 304 1.60 -31.60 -6.24
CA ASN A 304 0.57 -30.82 -5.57
C ASN A 304 1.22 -29.59 -4.93
N ILE A 305 0.59 -28.42 -5.07
CA ILE A 305 1.14 -27.19 -4.50
C ILE A 305 1.16 -27.20 -2.96
N ASP A 306 0.18 -27.86 -2.30
CA ASP A 306 0.14 -28.01 -0.83
C ASP A 306 1.30 -28.90 -0.32
N ASP A 307 1.59 -29.97 -1.05
CA ASP A 307 2.72 -30.86 -0.74
C ASP A 307 4.04 -30.12 -0.94
N GLU A 308 4.15 -29.35 -2.04
CA GLU A 308 5.35 -28.60 -2.34
C GLU A 308 5.56 -27.40 -1.39
N TRP A 309 4.48 -26.78 -0.90
CA TRP A 309 4.57 -25.78 0.17
C TRP A 309 5.12 -26.38 1.47
N SER A 310 4.70 -27.60 1.77
CA SER A 310 5.20 -28.36 2.93
C SER A 310 6.66 -28.74 2.78
N ASN A 311 7.08 -29.17 1.58
CA ASN A 311 8.49 -29.43 1.23
C ASN A 311 9.34 -28.16 1.37
N TRP A 312 8.82 -27.02 0.92
CA TRP A 312 9.49 -25.74 1.12
C TRP A 312 9.69 -25.40 2.61
N ILE A 313 8.64 -25.54 3.44
CA ILE A 313 8.78 -25.26 4.87
C ILE A 313 9.88 -26.13 5.51
N GLU A 314 9.97 -27.41 5.15
CA GLU A 314 11.03 -28.27 5.68
C GLU A 314 12.41 -27.89 5.13
N SER A 315 12.52 -27.57 3.85
CA SER A 315 13.75 -27.05 3.23
C SER A 315 14.18 -25.73 3.88
N GLU A 316 13.24 -24.82 4.15
CA GLU A 316 13.52 -23.56 4.83
C GLU A 316 14.04 -23.79 6.25
N ARG A 317 13.44 -24.71 6.99
CA ARG A 317 13.89 -25.09 8.33
C ARG A 317 15.32 -25.65 8.32
N GLU A 318 15.63 -26.50 7.35
CA GLU A 318 16.98 -27.08 7.20
C GLU A 318 18.00 -26.01 6.82
N PHE A 319 17.66 -25.13 5.89
CA PHE A 319 18.50 -24.02 5.46
C PHE A 319 18.82 -23.07 6.63
N GLN A 320 17.82 -22.69 7.40
CA GLN A 320 18.02 -21.79 8.54
C GLN A 320 18.70 -22.47 9.74
N ARG A 321 18.54 -23.79 9.95
CA ARG A 321 19.32 -24.52 10.95
C ARG A 321 20.81 -24.46 10.61
N LYS A 322 21.20 -24.66 9.34
CA LYS A 322 22.59 -24.52 8.89
C LYS A 322 23.13 -23.12 9.15
N ASN A 323 22.35 -22.09 8.84
CA ASN A 323 22.72 -20.71 9.13
C ASN A 323 22.92 -20.47 10.64
N LEU A 324 22.05 -21.01 11.50
CA LEU A 324 22.21 -20.92 12.95
C LEU A 324 23.46 -21.68 13.45
N GLU A 325 23.79 -22.82 12.84
CA GLU A 325 25.02 -23.57 13.16
C GLU A 325 26.28 -22.79 12.78
N LEU A 326 26.27 -22.10 11.62
CA LEU A 326 27.36 -21.21 11.21
C LEU A 326 27.53 -20.04 12.19
N LEU A 327 26.43 -19.38 12.58
CA LEU A 327 26.46 -18.28 13.55
C LEU A 327 27.05 -18.72 14.90
N ARG A 328 26.71 -19.91 15.38
CA ARG A 328 27.12 -20.47 16.66
C ARG A 328 28.59 -20.93 16.68
N GLN A 329 29.29 -20.93 15.54
CA GLN A 329 30.75 -21.17 15.52
C GLN A 329 31.55 -19.98 16.12
N PHE A 330 30.92 -18.79 16.18
CA PHE A 330 31.48 -17.59 16.74
C PHE A 330 30.77 -17.25 18.07
N SER A 331 31.48 -16.55 18.95
CA SER A 331 30.89 -16.14 20.22
C SER A 331 29.72 -15.21 20.04
N LEU A 332 28.52 -15.66 20.42
CA LEU A 332 27.32 -14.80 20.41
C LEU A 332 27.40 -13.76 21.53
N THR A 333 26.86 -12.59 21.27
CA THR A 333 26.78 -11.50 22.26
C THR A 333 25.83 -11.90 23.40
N PRO A 334 26.31 -11.99 24.64
CA PRO A 334 25.43 -12.18 25.78
C PRO A 334 24.49 -10.99 25.95
N TYR A 335 23.24 -11.28 26.25
CA TYR A 335 22.24 -10.22 26.49
C TYR A 335 21.43 -10.51 27.75
N ARG A 336 20.93 -9.45 28.38
CA ARG A 336 19.98 -9.50 29.48
C ARG A 336 18.64 -8.93 29.06
N PRO A 337 17.54 -9.71 29.06
CA PRO A 337 16.22 -9.15 28.78
C PRO A 337 15.87 -8.03 29.76
N ILE A 338 15.45 -6.88 29.25
CA ILE A 338 14.83 -5.79 30.02
C ILE A 338 13.38 -6.18 30.32
N SER A 339 12.66 -6.62 29.32
CA SER A 339 11.31 -7.18 29.45
C SER A 339 11.21 -8.53 28.75
N LYS A 340 10.34 -9.41 29.27
CA LYS A 340 10.05 -10.71 28.64
C LYS A 340 8.97 -10.59 27.55
N VAL A 341 8.35 -9.42 27.42
CA VAL A 341 7.27 -9.18 26.47
C VAL A 341 7.88 -8.68 25.16
N ALA A 342 7.53 -9.33 24.07
CA ALA A 342 7.79 -8.83 22.73
C ALA A 342 6.79 -7.70 22.41
N LEU A 343 7.27 -6.62 21.80
CA LEU A 343 6.52 -5.38 21.59
C LEU A 343 5.89 -5.28 20.20
N GLY A 344 5.99 -6.35 19.38
CA GLY A 344 5.58 -6.29 17.99
C GLY A 344 6.46 -5.34 17.19
N SER A 345 5.87 -4.43 16.40
CA SER A 345 6.60 -3.35 15.74
C SER A 345 6.94 -2.23 16.72
N ILE A 346 8.10 -1.60 16.54
CA ILE A 346 8.60 -0.55 17.44
C ILE A 346 9.17 0.62 16.62
N SER A 347 8.94 1.86 17.08
CA SER A 347 9.59 3.06 16.58
C SER A 347 10.98 3.26 17.19
N ARG A 348 11.63 4.40 16.87
CA ARG A 348 12.86 4.82 17.54
C ARG A 348 12.69 4.81 19.07
N VAL A 349 13.74 4.41 19.78
CA VAL A 349 13.78 4.26 21.25
C VAL A 349 14.58 5.40 21.87
N TYR A 350 14.12 5.94 22.98
CA TYR A 350 14.79 6.99 23.74
C TYR A 350 14.99 6.56 25.18
N HIS A 351 16.13 6.90 25.79
CA HIS A 351 16.37 6.71 27.21
C HIS A 351 15.96 7.98 27.98
N ASP A 352 14.87 7.90 28.71
CA ASP A 352 14.48 8.92 29.72
C ASP A 352 15.32 8.76 30.97
N LYS A 353 16.40 9.54 31.04
CA LYS A 353 17.35 9.48 32.17
C LYS A 353 16.71 9.83 33.52
N LYS A 354 15.63 10.66 33.53
CA LYS A 354 14.97 11.12 34.77
C LYS A 354 14.17 10.02 35.46
N THR A 355 13.57 9.14 34.66
CA THR A 355 12.73 8.04 35.19
C THR A 355 13.37 6.67 35.02
N ASN A 356 14.55 6.59 34.40
CA ASN A 356 15.24 5.35 34.04
C ASN A 356 14.35 4.39 33.23
N GLN A 357 13.74 4.94 32.16
CA GLN A 357 12.82 4.21 31.29
C GLN A 357 13.24 4.35 29.82
N LEU A 358 12.89 3.35 29.03
CA LEU A 358 12.90 3.47 27.57
C LEU A 358 11.52 3.97 27.10
N ILE A 359 11.50 4.97 26.23
CA ILE A 359 10.29 5.52 25.61
C ILE A 359 10.29 5.14 24.13
N ALA A 360 9.21 4.54 23.67
CA ALA A 360 9.04 4.17 22.25
C ALA A 360 7.57 4.08 21.86
N GLY A 361 7.28 4.24 20.57
CA GLY A 361 6.02 3.81 19.99
C GLY A 361 6.03 2.32 19.74
N VAL A 362 4.96 1.63 20.09
CA VAL A 362 4.84 0.17 19.95
C VAL A 362 3.51 -0.23 19.37
N ARG A 363 3.51 -1.33 18.63
CA ARG A 363 2.30 -1.93 18.06
C ARG A 363 2.42 -3.44 18.06
N TYR A 364 1.74 -4.09 18.98
CA TYR A 364 1.70 -5.55 19.06
C TYR A 364 0.27 -6.09 18.87
N PRO A 365 0.14 -7.38 18.53
CA PRO A 365 -1.15 -7.98 18.18
C PRO A 365 -2.21 -7.78 19.27
N GLY A 366 -3.41 -7.42 18.84
CA GLY A 366 -4.56 -7.23 19.75
C GLY A 366 -4.59 -5.90 20.50
N LYS A 367 -3.62 -5.01 20.31
CA LYS A 367 -3.59 -3.67 20.94
C LYS A 367 -3.53 -2.54 19.93
N VAL A 368 -4.07 -1.39 20.31
CA VAL A 368 -3.89 -0.12 19.58
C VAL A 368 -2.43 0.29 19.68
N ALA A 369 -1.88 0.86 18.61
CA ALA A 369 -0.54 1.43 18.67
C ALA A 369 -0.48 2.55 19.72
N HIS A 370 0.57 2.57 20.54
CA HIS A 370 0.69 3.50 21.65
C HIS A 370 2.14 3.86 21.96
N VAL A 371 2.34 4.96 22.67
CA VAL A 371 3.62 5.28 23.32
C VAL A 371 3.73 4.46 24.59
N ALA A 372 4.79 3.68 24.70
CA ALA A 372 5.11 2.87 25.88
C ALA A 372 6.33 3.43 26.63
N ALA A 373 6.31 3.30 27.96
CA ALA A 373 7.49 3.44 28.83
C ALA A 373 7.86 2.07 29.40
N ILE A 374 9.11 1.67 29.23
CA ILE A 374 9.67 0.39 29.67
C ILE A 374 10.69 0.66 30.76
N ASN A 375 10.43 0.20 31.97
CA ASN A 375 11.31 0.42 33.11
C ASN A 375 12.57 -0.47 33.02
N LEU A 376 13.75 0.13 33.05
CA LEU A 376 15.03 -0.58 32.95
C LEU A 376 15.35 -1.43 34.18
N SER A 377 14.75 -1.15 35.34
CA SER A 377 15.03 -1.83 36.60
C SER A 377 14.25 -3.13 36.77
N ASP A 378 12.96 -3.14 36.40
CA ASP A 378 12.05 -4.27 36.62
C ASP A 378 11.35 -4.79 35.34
N GLY A 379 11.56 -4.13 34.19
CA GLY A 379 11.01 -4.51 32.89
C GLY A 379 9.51 -4.30 32.76
N SER A 380 8.88 -3.57 33.69
CA SER A 380 7.47 -3.23 33.61
C SER A 380 7.21 -2.27 32.43
N ILE A 381 6.08 -2.48 31.74
CA ILE A 381 5.66 -1.68 30.57
C ILE A 381 4.40 -0.90 30.94
N SER A 382 4.44 0.40 30.74
CA SER A 382 3.30 1.30 30.94
C SER A 382 2.86 1.91 29.61
N GLU A 383 1.58 1.84 29.31
CA GLU A 383 0.96 2.53 28.16
C GLU A 383 0.74 3.99 28.56
N ILE A 384 1.29 4.94 27.80
CA ILE A 384 1.23 6.37 28.11
C ILE A 384 0.15 7.06 27.31
N HIS A 385 0.10 6.80 25.99
CA HIS A 385 -0.77 7.50 25.06
C HIS A 385 -1.00 6.68 23.80
N ASP A 386 -2.28 6.58 23.40
CA ASP A 386 -2.64 5.89 22.14
C ASP A 386 -2.24 6.73 20.93
N ILE A 387 -1.72 6.06 19.90
CA ILE A 387 -1.39 6.67 18.61
C ILE A 387 -2.60 6.58 17.70
N GLU A 388 -3.08 7.72 17.27
CA GLU A 388 -4.18 7.84 16.33
C GLU A 388 -3.65 7.74 14.88
N GLY A 389 -4.46 7.17 13.99
CA GLY A 389 -4.15 7.05 12.58
C GLY A 389 -3.59 5.68 12.15
N PRO A 390 -3.46 5.47 10.84
CA PRO A 390 -2.89 4.25 10.30
C PRO A 390 -1.39 4.19 10.62
N THR A 391 -0.97 3.11 11.27
CA THR A 391 0.43 2.78 11.45
C THR A 391 0.78 1.68 10.46
N LEU A 392 1.76 1.93 9.58
CA LEU A 392 2.22 0.93 8.63
C LEU A 392 3.41 0.15 9.22
N PHE A 393 4.59 0.36 8.68
CA PHE A 393 5.78 -0.40 9.06
C PHE A 393 6.46 0.19 10.30
N THR A 394 6.62 1.50 10.35
CA THR A 394 6.99 2.23 11.56
C THR A 394 5.73 2.63 12.32
N VAL A 395 5.81 2.70 13.64
CA VAL A 395 4.68 3.15 14.45
C VAL A 395 4.46 4.64 14.25
N PHE A 396 5.54 5.44 14.33
CA PHE A 396 5.58 6.86 14.01
C PHE A 396 7.04 7.35 13.92
N HIS A 397 7.27 8.52 13.35
CA HIS A 397 8.52 9.25 13.45
C HIS A 397 8.50 10.16 14.67
N SER A 398 9.62 10.24 15.40
CA SER A 398 9.64 10.98 16.66
C SER A 398 10.98 11.59 16.99
N ALA A 399 10.97 12.57 17.91
CA ALA A 399 12.13 13.12 18.60
C ALA A 399 11.82 13.38 20.08
N TYR A 400 12.78 13.24 20.97
CA TYR A 400 12.58 13.34 22.39
C TYR A 400 13.40 14.44 23.05
N ASP A 401 12.72 15.36 23.74
CA ASP A 401 13.32 16.34 24.63
C ASP A 401 13.38 15.76 26.05
N ASN A 402 14.57 15.31 26.42
CA ASN A 402 14.81 14.66 27.73
C ASN A 402 14.64 15.64 28.90
N ASP A 403 14.95 16.92 28.72
CA ASP A 403 14.89 17.91 29.78
C ASP A 403 13.45 18.27 30.17
N LYS A 404 12.57 18.46 29.19
CA LYS A 404 11.16 18.76 29.43
C LYS A 404 10.27 17.53 29.40
N ARG A 405 10.83 16.35 29.06
CA ARG A 405 10.12 15.08 28.86
C ARG A 405 8.97 15.22 27.88
N ARG A 406 9.28 15.75 26.68
CA ARG A 406 8.33 15.94 25.58
C ARG A 406 8.70 15.05 24.43
N LEU A 407 7.75 14.28 23.92
CA LEU A 407 7.89 13.49 22.71
C LEU A 407 7.19 14.23 21.56
N PHE A 408 7.97 14.72 20.60
CA PHE A 408 7.44 15.19 19.32
C PHE A 408 7.23 13.98 18.42
N TYR A 409 6.09 13.89 17.75
CA TYR A 409 5.81 12.74 16.90
C TYR A 409 4.89 13.07 15.72
N SER A 410 5.02 12.30 14.63
CA SER A 410 4.11 12.35 13.50
C SER A 410 2.86 11.53 13.77
N SER A 411 1.71 11.99 13.28
CA SER A 411 0.51 11.17 13.19
C SER A 411 -0.18 11.37 11.85
N ASP A 412 -0.68 10.27 11.26
CA ASP A 412 -1.38 10.34 9.99
C ASP A 412 -2.81 10.83 10.19
N ASN A 413 -3.28 11.67 9.27
CA ASN A 413 -4.67 12.12 9.21
C ASN A 413 -5.35 11.72 7.88
N ALA A 414 -6.38 12.45 7.48
CA ALA A 414 -7.11 12.18 6.23
C ALA A 414 -6.28 12.46 4.96
N HIS A 415 -5.20 13.24 5.07
CA HIS A 415 -4.37 13.70 3.96
C HIS A 415 -2.91 13.37 4.17
N TRP A 416 -2.22 14.10 5.07
CA TRP A 416 -0.78 13.98 5.31
C TRP A 416 -0.47 13.93 6.80
N ARG A 417 0.81 13.75 7.15
CA ARG A 417 1.26 13.66 8.53
C ARG A 417 1.16 15.01 9.24
N ASP A 418 0.59 14.95 10.43
CA ASP A 418 0.59 16.05 11.40
C ASP A 418 1.82 15.99 12.30
N LEU A 419 2.22 17.12 12.87
CA LEU A 419 3.16 17.17 13.98
C LEU A 419 2.42 17.37 15.29
N LYS A 420 2.65 16.48 16.24
CA LYS A 420 2.11 16.54 17.61
C LYS A 420 3.22 16.52 18.65
N VAL A 421 2.90 16.97 19.87
CA VAL A 421 3.78 16.84 21.03
C VAL A 421 3.02 16.22 22.19
N LEU A 422 3.60 15.18 22.79
CA LEU A 422 3.13 14.52 24.00
C LEU A 422 4.00 14.95 25.18
N ASP A 423 3.39 15.52 26.20
CA ASP A 423 4.03 15.77 27.52
C ASP A 423 3.92 14.50 28.35
N LEU A 424 5.06 13.83 28.58
CA LEU A 424 5.11 12.56 29.33
C LEU A 424 4.80 12.73 30.82
N ASN A 425 4.86 13.95 31.40
CA ASN A 425 4.51 14.17 32.78
C ASN A 425 2.99 14.20 32.98
N SER A 426 2.25 14.74 32.03
CA SER A 426 0.80 14.84 32.09
C SER A 426 0.07 13.78 31.26
N GLY A 427 0.72 13.12 30.32
CA GLY A 427 0.12 12.21 29.34
C GLY A 427 -0.74 12.95 28.28
N ILE A 428 -0.65 14.28 28.20
CA ILE A 428 -1.47 15.08 27.28
C ILE A 428 -0.72 15.32 25.97
N SER A 429 -1.35 14.94 24.87
CA SER A 429 -0.91 15.26 23.52
C SER A 429 -1.63 16.48 22.98
N ARG A 430 -0.94 17.28 22.17
CA ARG A 430 -1.49 18.43 21.45
C ARG A 430 -0.95 18.52 20.04
N MET A 431 -1.79 18.99 19.12
CA MET A 431 -1.41 19.35 17.75
C MET A 431 -0.49 20.57 17.77
N LEU A 432 0.58 20.53 16.98
CA LEU A 432 1.47 21.67 16.72
C LEU A 432 1.22 22.21 15.31
N ILE A 433 1.36 21.37 14.28
CA ILE A 433 1.12 21.74 12.88
C ILE A 433 0.33 20.62 12.21
N GLU A 434 -0.82 20.98 11.64
CA GLU A 434 -1.60 20.09 10.79
C GLU A 434 -0.95 20.01 9.38
N ASP A 435 -0.94 18.82 8.78
CA ASP A 435 -0.39 18.57 7.44
C ASP A 435 1.07 19.07 7.26
N LEU A 436 1.92 18.94 8.29
CA LEU A 436 3.34 19.30 8.19
C LEU A 436 4.06 18.47 7.14
N ARG A 437 3.62 17.21 6.94
CA ARG A 437 4.21 16.26 5.99
C ARG A 437 5.66 15.89 6.30
N ALA A 438 6.02 15.90 7.57
CA ALA A 438 7.39 15.63 8.00
C ALA A 438 7.49 14.37 8.87
N GLY A 439 8.67 13.78 8.84
CA GLY A 439 9.09 12.64 9.66
C GLY A 439 10.56 12.75 10.01
N ASP A 440 11.17 11.63 10.43
CA ASP A 440 12.60 11.51 10.76
C ASP A 440 13.10 12.66 11.66
N PHE A 441 12.36 12.92 12.75
CA PHE A 441 12.61 14.06 13.62
C PHE A 441 13.84 13.86 14.49
N ALA A 442 14.60 14.95 14.70
CA ALA A 442 15.67 15.07 15.69
C ALA A 442 15.52 16.36 16.51
N PHE A 443 15.78 16.30 17.80
CA PHE A 443 15.66 17.43 18.71
C PHE A 443 17.05 17.95 19.09
N ASN A 444 17.29 19.26 18.92
CA ASN A 444 18.53 19.90 19.33
C ASN A 444 18.42 20.37 20.79
N PRO A 445 19.17 19.78 21.72
CA PRO A 445 19.09 20.17 23.13
C PRO A 445 19.70 21.54 23.44
N LYS A 446 20.56 22.10 22.56
CA LYS A 446 21.26 23.37 22.75
C LYS A 446 20.36 24.59 22.55
N ASP A 447 19.54 24.56 21.51
CA ASP A 447 18.66 25.67 21.11
C ASP A 447 17.17 25.34 21.11
N GLU A 448 16.85 24.13 21.54
CA GLU A 448 15.49 23.57 21.58
C GLU A 448 14.81 23.47 20.19
N SER A 449 15.54 23.55 19.08
CA SER A 449 14.98 23.39 17.75
C SER A 449 14.64 21.92 17.45
N LEU A 450 13.57 21.73 16.67
CA LEU A 450 13.19 20.42 16.11
C LEU A 450 13.56 20.42 14.63
N TRP A 451 14.27 19.40 14.22
CA TRP A 451 14.64 19.15 12.83
C TRP A 451 13.84 17.97 12.29
N GLY A 452 13.62 17.92 10.97
CA GLY A 452 12.90 16.81 10.35
C GLY A 452 12.96 16.85 8.83
N MET A 453 12.58 15.72 8.22
CA MET A 453 12.47 15.61 6.77
C MET A 453 11.02 15.79 6.34
N ARG A 454 10.75 16.78 5.49
CA ARG A 454 9.45 17.07 4.91
C ARG A 454 9.38 16.57 3.47
N HIS A 455 8.32 15.85 3.14
CA HIS A 455 8.10 15.34 1.80
C HIS A 455 6.91 16.05 1.13
N SER A 456 7.13 16.63 -0.05
CA SER A 456 6.08 17.31 -0.80
C SER A 456 6.37 17.27 -2.29
N ASP A 457 5.40 16.84 -3.05
CA ASP A 457 5.46 16.81 -4.52
C ASP A 457 6.67 16.04 -5.08
N GLY A 458 7.16 15.03 -4.34
CA GLY A 458 8.29 14.18 -4.71
C GLY A 458 9.67 14.69 -4.25
N TYR A 459 9.74 15.87 -3.66
CA TYR A 459 10.97 16.43 -3.10
C TYR A 459 11.06 16.20 -1.59
N SER A 460 12.27 15.92 -1.12
CA SER A 460 12.64 15.86 0.29
C SER A 460 13.27 17.18 0.73
N SER A 461 12.86 17.70 1.88
CA SER A 461 13.36 18.97 2.42
C SER A 461 13.74 18.82 3.89
N LEU A 462 14.97 19.19 4.23
CA LEU A 462 15.38 19.34 5.62
C LEU A 462 14.77 20.62 6.19
N ILE A 463 13.97 20.47 7.23
CA ILE A 463 13.27 21.58 7.88
C ILE A 463 13.74 21.75 9.33
N ARG A 464 13.65 22.99 9.85
CA ARG A 464 13.92 23.35 11.24
C ARG A 464 12.76 24.15 11.81
N LEU A 465 12.28 23.73 12.99
CA LEU A 465 11.23 24.39 13.74
C LEU A 465 11.81 24.93 15.06
N GLU A 466 11.52 26.19 15.34
CA GLU A 466 11.90 26.82 16.61
C GLU A 466 10.69 26.85 17.57
N PRO A 467 10.90 26.87 18.89
CA PRO A 467 9.79 27.10 19.82
C PRO A 467 9.01 28.38 19.45
N PRO A 468 7.67 28.35 19.45
CA PRO A 468 6.74 27.33 19.95
C PRO A 468 6.35 26.21 18.96
N TYR A 469 7.08 25.97 17.88
CA TYR A 469 6.91 24.90 16.88
C TYR A 469 5.59 25.00 16.09
N ASN A 470 5.19 26.19 15.74
CA ASN A 470 3.95 26.46 14.99
C ASN A 470 4.22 26.86 13.52
N ASP A 471 5.49 26.90 13.14
CA ASP A 471 5.96 27.16 11.79
C ASP A 471 7.32 26.50 11.60
N TYR A 472 7.78 26.38 10.35
CA TYR A 472 9.07 25.78 9.99
C TYR A 472 9.84 26.62 8.98
N ASN A 473 11.15 26.51 9.01
CA ASN A 473 12.05 27.02 7.99
C ASN A 473 12.61 25.86 7.17
N SER A 474 12.55 25.93 5.84
CA SER A 474 13.26 25.00 4.97
C SER A 474 14.74 25.38 4.96
N VAL A 475 15.59 24.47 5.42
CA VAL A 475 17.04 24.64 5.47
C VAL A 475 17.66 24.23 4.13
N HIS A 476 17.19 23.09 3.59
CA HIS A 476 17.67 22.56 2.32
C HIS A 476 16.58 21.76 1.62
N VAL A 477 16.56 21.82 0.30
CA VAL A 477 15.72 20.97 -0.57
C VAL A 477 16.66 20.10 -1.37
N PHE A 478 16.53 18.79 -1.20
CA PHE A 478 17.34 17.81 -1.92
C PHE A 478 16.87 17.68 -3.37
N ASP A 479 17.76 17.22 -4.24
CA ASP A 479 17.39 16.89 -5.61
C ASP A 479 16.37 15.76 -5.66
N PHE A 480 15.59 15.68 -6.75
CA PHE A 480 14.57 14.66 -6.88
C PHE A 480 15.17 13.25 -6.86
N GLY A 481 14.73 12.46 -5.88
CA GLY A 481 15.19 11.08 -5.65
C GLY A 481 16.20 10.96 -4.52
N ASP A 482 16.81 12.06 -4.09
CA ASP A 482 17.67 12.09 -2.92
C ASP A 482 16.82 12.26 -1.66
N ASP A 483 17.24 11.63 -0.57
CA ASP A 483 16.55 11.73 0.72
C ASP A 483 17.54 11.59 1.89
N LEU A 484 17.08 12.03 3.07
CA LEU A 484 17.83 11.90 4.32
C LEU A 484 16.85 11.39 5.40
N TYR A 485 17.20 10.33 6.09
CA TYR A 485 16.34 9.70 7.09
C TYR A 485 17.13 9.31 8.34
N ASP A 486 16.41 8.83 9.39
CA ASP A 486 17.00 8.45 10.68
C ASP A 486 17.85 9.57 11.32
N LEU A 487 17.34 10.80 11.32
CA LEU A 487 18.07 11.95 11.84
C LEU A 487 18.38 11.82 13.32
N ASP A 488 19.58 12.25 13.71
CA ASP A 488 19.95 12.50 15.11
C ASP A 488 20.81 13.75 15.26
N ILE A 489 20.86 14.32 16.48
CA ILE A 489 21.66 15.51 16.79
C ILE A 489 22.57 15.22 17.96
N SER A 490 23.85 15.64 17.82
CA SER A 490 24.84 15.50 18.88
C SER A 490 24.40 16.20 20.16
N PRO A 491 24.80 15.67 21.35
CA PRO A 491 24.37 16.25 22.64
C PRO A 491 24.75 17.71 22.86
N ASP A 492 25.80 18.18 22.23
CA ASP A 492 26.23 19.59 22.25
C ASP A 492 25.52 20.48 21.23
N GLY A 493 24.65 19.88 20.38
CA GLY A 493 23.88 20.56 19.36
C GLY A 493 24.69 21.05 18.15
N SER A 494 25.90 20.52 17.94
CA SER A 494 26.80 20.99 16.89
C SER A 494 26.63 20.22 15.56
N PHE A 495 26.25 18.96 15.62
CA PHE A 495 26.17 18.08 14.46
C PHE A 495 24.81 17.44 14.33
N LEU A 496 24.34 17.33 13.07
CA LEU A 496 23.20 16.53 12.65
C LEU A 496 23.72 15.34 11.84
N SER A 497 23.35 14.13 12.23
CA SER A 497 23.63 12.91 11.50
C SER A 497 22.36 12.33 10.86
N GLY A 498 22.53 11.48 9.84
CA GLY A 498 21.45 10.75 9.20
C GLY A 498 21.98 9.76 8.19
N ALA A 499 21.09 8.93 7.68
CA ALA A 499 21.35 8.08 6.52
C ALA A 499 20.90 8.83 5.26
N TYR A 500 21.84 9.16 4.37
CA TYR A 500 21.55 9.79 3.08
C TYR A 500 21.42 8.71 2.01
N VAL A 501 20.43 8.85 1.16
CA VAL A 501 20.25 8.02 -0.03
C VAL A 501 20.19 8.91 -1.26
N ASP A 502 20.98 8.58 -2.26
CA ASP A 502 20.93 9.27 -3.55
C ASP A 502 19.86 8.66 -4.48
N ALA A 503 19.66 9.35 -5.58
CA ALA A 503 18.74 8.96 -6.63
C ALA A 503 18.99 7.56 -7.23
N TRP A 504 20.17 7.01 -7.06
CA TRP A 504 20.59 5.69 -7.54
C TRP A 504 20.51 4.60 -6.47
N GLY A 505 20.02 4.96 -5.25
CA GLY A 505 19.83 4.04 -4.15
C GLY A 505 21.09 3.80 -3.31
N GLN A 506 22.19 4.50 -3.54
CA GLN A 506 23.37 4.39 -2.68
C GLN A 506 23.05 5.02 -1.32
N GLN A 507 23.29 4.29 -0.24
CA GLN A 507 23.01 4.73 1.12
C GLN A 507 24.32 4.89 1.91
N VAL A 508 24.47 6.04 2.55
CA VAL A 508 25.66 6.39 3.32
C VAL A 508 25.28 7.02 4.65
N LEU A 509 26.06 6.76 5.70
CA LEU A 509 25.96 7.48 6.97
C LEU A 509 26.68 8.82 6.81
N VAL A 510 25.98 9.90 7.07
CA VAL A 510 26.50 11.25 6.93
C VAL A 510 26.37 12.07 8.20
N ARG A 511 27.19 13.11 8.30
CA ARG A 511 27.16 14.12 9.35
C ARG A 511 27.24 15.50 8.73
N TYR A 512 26.46 16.46 9.25
CA TYR A 512 26.45 17.88 8.88
C TYR A 512 26.80 18.74 10.10
N GLU A 513 27.58 19.80 9.92
CA GLU A 513 27.72 20.83 10.92
C GLU A 513 26.47 21.74 10.91
N ILE A 514 25.77 21.89 12.04
CA ILE A 514 24.49 22.59 12.12
C ILE A 514 24.62 24.07 11.79
N ASP A 515 25.68 24.74 12.28
CA ASP A 515 25.90 26.16 12.00
C ASP A 515 26.19 26.40 10.50
N ALA A 516 26.90 25.46 9.83
CA ALA A 516 27.14 25.51 8.39
C ALA A 516 25.83 25.28 7.59
N LEU A 517 25.00 24.32 8.03
CA LEU A 517 23.67 24.09 7.43
C LEU A 517 22.79 25.34 7.49
N ILE A 518 22.69 25.98 8.67
CA ILE A 518 21.95 27.25 8.85
C ILE A 518 22.53 28.37 7.98
N GLY A 519 23.84 28.36 7.77
CA GLY A 519 24.55 29.28 6.88
C GLY A 519 24.39 28.98 5.38
N GLY A 520 23.66 27.93 5.00
CA GLY A 520 23.42 27.52 3.60
C GLY A 520 24.55 26.68 2.99
N GLN A 521 25.49 26.16 3.80
CA GLN A 521 26.52 25.22 3.36
C GLN A 521 26.08 23.78 3.62
N VAL A 522 25.60 23.12 2.60
CA VAL A 522 25.00 21.77 2.70
C VAL A 522 25.99 20.74 2.16
N GLN A 523 27.12 20.57 2.82
CA GLN A 523 28.10 19.55 2.45
C GLN A 523 28.28 18.59 3.63
N PRO A 524 27.92 17.32 3.48
CA PRO A 524 28.08 16.34 4.54
C PRO A 524 29.51 15.80 4.61
N ASP A 525 29.92 15.43 5.81
CA ASP A 525 30.99 14.45 6.01
C ASP A 525 30.38 13.04 5.84
N THR A 526 30.92 12.23 4.94
CA THR A 526 30.56 10.80 4.83
C THR A 526 31.34 10.04 5.89
N LEU A 527 30.61 9.50 6.87
CA LEU A 527 31.19 8.73 7.96
C LEU A 527 31.40 7.26 7.60
N TRP A 528 30.42 6.68 6.85
CA TRP A 528 30.49 5.29 6.44
C TRP A 528 29.65 5.04 5.19
N SER A 529 30.13 4.13 4.33
CA SER A 529 29.42 3.67 3.14
C SER A 529 29.61 2.16 2.94
N SER A 530 28.67 1.52 2.30
CA SER A 530 28.74 0.10 1.94
C SER A 530 27.91 -0.16 0.71
N ASP A 531 28.42 -1.05 -0.18
CA ASP A 531 27.68 -1.50 -1.36
C ASP A 531 26.76 -2.69 -1.04
N ILE A 532 26.84 -3.26 0.17
CA ILE A 532 26.12 -4.51 0.53
C ILE A 532 25.10 -4.34 1.65
N SER A 533 25.05 -3.18 2.29
CA SER A 533 24.08 -2.92 3.37
C SER A 533 23.90 -1.43 3.63
N SER A 534 22.78 -1.09 4.23
CA SER A 534 22.39 0.28 4.57
C SER A 534 22.67 0.59 6.04
N PRO A 535 23.08 1.83 6.39
CA PRO A 535 23.11 2.27 7.77
C PRO A 535 21.69 2.53 8.26
N ALA A 536 21.37 2.14 9.49
CA ALA A 536 20.05 2.35 10.05
C ALA A 536 20.10 2.77 11.52
N ASN A 537 19.27 3.74 11.90
CA ASN A 537 19.02 4.19 13.25
C ASN A 537 20.31 4.57 14.02
N PHE A 538 21.26 5.26 13.35
CA PHE A 538 22.46 5.74 14.00
C PHE A 538 22.16 6.94 14.91
N VAL A 539 22.49 6.79 16.22
CA VAL A 539 22.22 7.78 17.24
C VAL A 539 23.47 8.08 18.06
N PHE A 540 23.66 9.35 18.43
CA PHE A 540 24.80 9.75 19.25
C PHE A 540 24.76 9.16 20.66
N SER A 541 25.95 8.81 21.16
CA SER A 541 26.15 8.54 22.58
C SER A 541 25.92 9.80 23.43
N PRO A 542 25.64 9.68 24.74
CA PRO A 542 25.43 10.82 25.61
C PRO A 542 26.61 11.79 25.74
N ASP A 543 27.82 11.34 25.47
CA ASP A 543 29.04 12.15 25.43
C ASP A 543 29.38 12.68 24.03
N GLY A 544 28.65 12.25 22.99
CA GLY A 544 28.83 12.67 21.60
C GLY A 544 29.99 11.96 20.87
N ARG A 545 30.72 11.06 21.51
CA ARG A 545 31.88 10.37 20.93
C ARG A 545 31.46 9.31 19.91
N TYR A 546 30.44 8.53 20.20
CA TYR A 546 30.01 7.42 19.35
C TYR A 546 28.66 7.71 18.68
N LEU A 547 28.49 7.14 17.48
CA LEU A 547 27.19 6.95 16.84
C LEU A 547 26.89 5.44 16.81
N TYR A 548 25.84 5.01 17.52
CA TYR A 548 25.39 3.62 17.53
C TYR A 548 24.27 3.41 16.53
N GLY A 549 24.36 2.36 15.73
CA GLY A 549 23.34 2.01 14.75
C GLY A 549 23.30 0.51 14.46
N SER A 550 22.44 0.11 13.55
CA SER A 550 22.36 -1.25 13.06
C SER A 550 22.60 -1.32 11.56
N THR A 551 23.12 -2.45 11.09
CA THR A 551 23.30 -2.75 9.67
C THR A 551 23.41 -4.26 9.46
N PHE A 552 22.95 -4.74 8.28
CA PHE A 552 23.12 -6.13 7.84
C PHE A 552 24.49 -6.40 7.20
N TYR A 553 25.49 -5.58 7.40
CA TYR A 553 26.82 -5.70 6.79
C TYR A 553 27.45 -7.09 6.98
N THR A 554 27.19 -7.75 8.11
CA THR A 554 27.64 -9.12 8.38
C THR A 554 26.64 -10.21 7.97
N GLY A 555 25.58 -9.85 7.24
CA GLY A 555 24.48 -10.75 6.87
C GLY A 555 23.42 -10.94 7.97
N VAL A 556 23.69 -10.46 9.17
CA VAL A 556 22.75 -10.36 10.29
C VAL A 556 22.73 -8.92 10.75
N SER A 557 21.56 -8.38 11.10
CA SER A 557 21.50 -7.05 11.71
C SER A 557 22.22 -7.05 13.05
N ASN A 558 23.39 -6.47 13.07
CA ASN A 558 24.23 -6.30 14.25
C ASN A 558 24.34 -4.83 14.61
N ILE A 559 24.68 -4.56 15.89
CA ILE A 559 24.94 -3.21 16.34
C ILE A 559 26.40 -2.85 16.04
N PHE A 560 26.53 -1.70 15.44
CA PHE A 560 27.79 -1.05 15.14
C PHE A 560 27.86 0.28 15.88
N ARG A 561 29.09 0.75 16.14
CA ARG A 561 29.33 2.11 16.59
C ARG A 561 30.41 2.75 15.73
N PHE A 562 30.20 4.00 15.38
CA PHE A 562 31.20 4.83 14.71
C PHE A 562 31.87 5.72 15.77
N ASP A 563 33.19 5.61 15.91
CA ASP A 563 33.99 6.49 16.78
C ASP A 563 34.31 7.78 16.03
N THR A 564 33.73 8.90 16.48
CA THR A 564 33.90 10.21 15.81
C THR A 564 35.29 10.84 16.03
N GLU A 565 36.07 10.34 16.99
CA GLU A 565 37.45 10.80 17.24
C GLU A 565 38.47 9.98 16.44
N LEU A 566 38.24 8.69 16.26
CA LEU A 566 39.13 7.79 15.54
C LEU A 566 38.77 7.58 14.08
N ASP A 567 37.60 8.07 13.67
CA ASP A 567 37.04 7.90 12.33
C ASP A 567 36.97 6.42 11.88
N THR A 568 36.44 5.58 12.77
CA THR A 568 36.39 4.10 12.58
C THR A 568 35.02 3.52 12.93
N MET A 569 34.58 2.57 12.12
CA MET A 569 33.39 1.77 12.40
C MET A 569 33.79 0.49 13.11
N GLU A 570 33.15 0.21 14.26
CA GLU A 570 33.38 -0.96 15.11
C GLU A 570 32.09 -1.77 15.26
N VAL A 571 32.20 -3.10 15.27
CA VAL A 571 31.07 -3.99 15.58
C VAL A 571 31.07 -4.33 17.07
N ILE A 572 29.89 -4.23 17.70
CA ILE A 572 29.73 -4.50 19.14
C ILE A 572 28.74 -5.62 19.44
N SER A 573 28.19 -6.27 18.42
CA SER A 573 27.28 -7.41 18.62
C SER A 573 27.44 -8.50 17.56
N ASN A 574 27.16 -9.74 17.95
CA ASN A 574 26.96 -10.90 17.08
C ASN A 574 25.66 -11.60 17.50
N SER A 575 24.60 -11.44 16.71
CA SER A 575 23.26 -11.93 17.02
C SER A 575 22.86 -13.11 16.14
N GLU A 576 22.06 -14.02 16.66
CA GLU A 576 21.44 -15.10 15.86
C GLU A 576 20.30 -14.61 14.97
N THR A 577 19.56 -13.57 15.39
CA THR A 577 18.40 -13.05 14.67
C THR A 577 18.66 -11.65 14.15
N GLY A 578 18.77 -10.70 15.02
CA GLY A 578 19.09 -9.31 14.75
C GLY A 578 18.90 -8.43 15.98
N PHE A 579 19.79 -7.44 16.12
CA PHE A 579 19.65 -6.36 17.07
C PHE A 579 19.42 -5.05 16.31
N PHE A 580 18.55 -4.20 16.85
CA PHE A 580 18.07 -2.99 16.21
C PHE A 580 17.94 -1.84 17.20
N ARG A 581 17.88 -0.62 16.71
CA ARG A 581 17.56 0.61 17.42
C ARG A 581 18.31 0.75 18.75
N PRO A 582 19.64 0.81 18.68
CA PRO A 582 20.46 0.93 19.89
C PRO A 582 20.24 2.28 20.57
N VAL A 583 20.32 2.26 21.91
CA VAL A 583 20.41 3.47 22.72
C VAL A 583 21.33 3.24 23.92
N SER A 584 22.33 4.08 24.10
CA SER A 584 23.21 4.00 25.25
C SER A 584 22.43 4.32 26.54
N VAL A 585 22.51 3.44 27.53
CA VAL A 585 21.84 3.62 28.84
C VAL A 585 22.84 3.83 29.99
N SER A 586 24.09 3.42 29.81
CA SER A 586 25.23 3.68 30.66
C SER A 586 26.53 3.60 29.85
N ASP A 587 27.66 3.92 30.47
CA ASP A 587 28.97 3.91 29.79
C ASP A 587 29.41 2.53 29.32
N ASP A 588 28.82 1.45 29.85
CA ASP A 588 29.17 0.06 29.56
C ASP A 588 28.00 -0.78 29.02
N SER A 589 26.84 -0.17 28.77
CA SER A 589 25.63 -0.89 28.38
C SER A 589 24.78 -0.15 27.34
N VAL A 590 24.36 -0.90 26.32
CA VAL A 590 23.48 -0.43 25.26
C VAL A 590 22.17 -1.23 25.33
N ALA A 591 21.03 -0.52 25.37
CA ALA A 591 19.73 -1.15 25.16
C ALA A 591 19.49 -1.30 23.66
N VAL A 592 19.06 -2.49 23.26
CA VAL A 592 18.78 -2.83 21.86
C VAL A 592 17.48 -3.60 21.75
N MET A 593 16.89 -3.60 20.58
CA MET A 593 15.67 -4.36 20.29
C MET A 593 16.07 -5.64 19.55
N MET A 594 15.97 -6.79 20.25
CA MET A 594 16.23 -8.10 19.65
C MET A 594 15.00 -8.55 18.85
N TYR A 595 15.20 -8.96 17.62
CA TYR A 595 14.13 -9.52 16.81
C TYR A 595 13.79 -10.95 17.27
N THR A 596 12.51 -11.22 17.51
CA THR A 596 11.96 -12.54 17.89
C THR A 596 10.76 -12.90 17.01
N GLY A 597 10.31 -14.15 17.09
CA GLY A 597 9.12 -14.59 16.34
C GLY A 597 7.83 -13.83 16.67
N ASP A 598 7.76 -13.19 17.84
CA ASP A 598 6.62 -12.40 18.33
C ASP A 598 6.83 -10.88 18.19
N GLY A 599 7.95 -10.46 17.60
CA GLY A 599 8.32 -9.07 17.44
C GLY A 599 9.55 -8.65 18.22
N PHE A 600 9.74 -7.35 18.41
CA PHE A 600 10.94 -6.82 19.03
C PHE A 600 10.89 -6.91 20.55
N GLN A 601 11.92 -7.50 21.14
CA GLN A 601 12.10 -7.61 22.59
C GLN A 601 13.24 -6.70 23.05
N PRO A 602 13.01 -5.83 24.05
CA PRO A 602 14.08 -4.98 24.60
C PRO A 602 15.05 -5.78 25.45
N VAL A 603 16.35 -5.68 25.12
CA VAL A 603 17.43 -6.35 25.83
C VAL A 603 18.59 -5.40 26.07
N LEU A 604 19.47 -5.72 27.03
CA LEU A 604 20.74 -5.02 27.27
C LEU A 604 21.90 -5.89 26.78
N ILE A 605 22.84 -5.25 26.08
CA ILE A 605 24.13 -5.81 25.68
C ILE A 605 25.27 -4.97 26.28
N ALA A 606 26.46 -5.56 26.41
CA ALA A 606 27.65 -4.79 26.79
C ALA A 606 28.12 -3.90 25.64
N ASP A 607 28.58 -2.70 25.95
CA ASP A 607 29.26 -1.80 25.01
C ASP A 607 30.75 -2.20 24.92
N SER A 608 31.02 -3.20 24.12
CA SER A 608 32.38 -3.70 23.91
C SER A 608 32.56 -4.20 22.46
N THR A 609 33.65 -3.82 21.86
CA THR A 609 34.01 -4.29 20.51
C THR A 609 34.24 -5.78 20.46
N ILE A 610 33.85 -6.40 19.37
CA ILE A 610 34.09 -7.80 19.06
C ILE A 610 34.91 -7.90 17.76
N ASN A 611 35.84 -8.86 17.70
CA ASN A 611 36.75 -8.99 16.58
C ASN A 611 36.23 -9.95 15.51
N ASP A 612 35.46 -10.92 15.90
CA ASP A 612 34.97 -11.99 15.03
C ASP A 612 33.43 -12.06 15.04
N VAL A 613 32.83 -11.82 13.90
CA VAL A 613 31.42 -12.06 13.64
C VAL A 613 31.25 -13.02 12.49
N SER A 614 30.22 -13.86 12.56
CA SER A 614 29.93 -14.79 11.48
C SER A 614 29.11 -14.10 10.37
N ALA A 615 29.21 -14.69 9.17
CA ALA A 615 28.29 -14.43 8.06
C ALA A 615 27.29 -15.57 7.94
N VAL A 616 26.16 -15.31 7.33
CA VAL A 616 25.13 -16.29 6.96
C VAL A 616 25.01 -16.42 5.46
N ASN A 617 24.51 -17.55 4.99
CA ASN A 617 24.16 -17.72 3.59
C ASN A 617 22.77 -17.13 3.35
N TYR A 618 22.62 -16.39 2.26
CA TYR A 618 21.33 -15.94 1.76
C TYR A 618 20.85 -16.86 0.63
N LEU A 619 19.59 -17.25 0.65
CA LEU A 619 19.00 -18.08 -0.39
C LEU A 619 19.11 -17.42 -1.77
N GLY A 620 18.97 -16.11 -1.84
CA GLY A 620 19.11 -15.36 -3.09
C GLY A 620 20.52 -15.51 -3.71
N PHE A 621 21.57 -15.49 -2.90
CA PHE A 621 22.93 -15.71 -3.41
C PHE A 621 23.16 -17.16 -3.88
N GLU A 622 22.60 -18.16 -3.20
CA GLU A 622 22.64 -19.55 -3.68
C GLU A 622 21.91 -19.69 -5.04
N ILE A 623 20.79 -18.97 -5.22
CA ILE A 623 20.08 -18.93 -6.50
C ILE A 623 20.93 -18.28 -7.59
N ALA A 624 21.57 -17.13 -7.29
CA ALA A 624 22.42 -16.43 -8.26
C ALA A 624 23.65 -17.24 -8.65
N GLU A 625 24.26 -17.98 -7.71
CA GLU A 625 25.38 -18.88 -8.00
C GLU A 625 24.95 -20.05 -8.90
N LYS A 626 23.79 -20.63 -8.64
CA LYS A 626 23.26 -21.77 -9.38
C LYS A 626 22.69 -21.40 -10.75
N TYR A 627 22.12 -20.21 -10.86
CA TYR A 627 21.43 -19.68 -12.05
C TYR A 627 21.92 -18.25 -12.36
N PRO A 628 23.19 -18.08 -12.78
CA PRO A 628 23.79 -16.77 -13.01
C PRO A 628 23.08 -15.96 -14.11
N GLU A 629 22.30 -16.61 -14.98
CA GLU A 629 21.46 -15.94 -15.98
C GLU A 629 20.40 -15.03 -15.38
N LEU A 630 20.02 -15.18 -14.10
CA LEU A 630 19.11 -14.26 -13.42
C LEU A 630 19.73 -12.87 -13.23
N LEU A 631 21.04 -12.79 -13.06
CA LEU A 631 21.76 -11.51 -12.96
C LEU A 631 21.75 -10.75 -14.30
N GLU A 632 21.55 -11.45 -15.43
CA GLU A 632 21.40 -10.83 -16.74
C GLU A 632 19.99 -10.25 -16.97
N TRP A 633 19.06 -10.44 -16.02
CA TRP A 633 17.72 -9.83 -16.10
C TRP A 633 17.71 -8.37 -15.70
N GLU A 634 18.76 -7.91 -15.04
CA GLU A 634 18.87 -6.53 -14.59
C GLU A 634 18.78 -5.56 -15.77
N THR A 635 17.95 -4.53 -15.59
CA THR A 635 17.82 -3.40 -16.50
C THR A 635 18.19 -2.13 -15.77
N SER A 636 19.20 -1.45 -16.28
CA SER A 636 19.58 -0.15 -15.71
C SER A 636 18.43 0.84 -15.79
N ALA A 637 18.28 1.68 -14.76
CA ALA A 637 17.35 2.79 -14.82
C ALA A 637 17.73 3.75 -15.97
N PRO A 638 16.74 4.28 -16.72
CA PRO A 638 17.00 5.28 -17.75
C PRO A 638 17.62 6.55 -17.14
N ASP A 639 18.47 7.22 -17.92
CA ASP A 639 18.99 8.52 -17.53
C ASP A 639 17.85 9.52 -17.33
N ARG A 640 17.87 10.24 -16.21
CA ARG A 640 16.82 11.22 -15.86
C ARG A 640 16.82 12.46 -16.76
N SER A 641 17.94 12.75 -17.42
CA SER A 641 18.06 13.84 -18.40
C SER A 641 17.52 13.48 -19.79
N GLU A 642 17.19 12.21 -20.05
CA GLU A 642 16.62 11.81 -21.33
C GLU A 642 15.20 12.36 -21.51
N GLU A 643 15.00 13.15 -22.58
CA GLU A 643 13.67 13.54 -22.99
C GLU A 643 12.89 12.30 -23.45
N GLY A 644 11.87 11.91 -22.68
CA GLY A 644 11.01 10.79 -23.02
C GLY A 644 10.14 11.06 -24.25
N LEU A 645 9.72 10.00 -24.95
CA LEU A 645 8.73 10.04 -26.02
C LEU A 645 7.32 10.30 -25.44
N VAL A 646 7.13 11.47 -24.83
CA VAL A 646 5.88 11.83 -24.15
C VAL A 646 5.12 12.89 -24.95
N SER A 647 3.86 12.64 -25.21
CA SER A 647 2.89 13.61 -25.78
C SER A 647 1.95 14.10 -24.71
N TYR A 648 1.83 15.40 -24.52
CA TYR A 648 0.96 16.03 -23.52
C TYR A 648 -0.38 16.42 -24.15
N ASP A 649 -1.49 15.89 -23.60
CA ASP A 649 -2.84 16.05 -24.16
C ASP A 649 -3.73 17.07 -23.44
N GLY A 650 -3.22 17.74 -22.42
CA GLY A 650 -3.95 18.76 -21.66
C GLY A 650 -4.80 18.22 -20.51
N ALA A 651 -5.94 18.87 -20.23
CA ALA A 651 -6.77 18.55 -19.06
C ALA A 651 -7.44 17.18 -19.15
N TYR A 652 -7.33 16.37 -18.10
CA TYR A 652 -8.05 15.10 -18.00
C TYR A 652 -9.47 15.31 -17.50
N SER A 653 -10.45 14.83 -18.27
CA SER A 653 -11.87 14.83 -17.89
C SER A 653 -12.35 13.40 -17.62
N PRO A 654 -12.67 13.02 -16.37
CA PRO A 654 -13.20 11.69 -16.09
C PRO A 654 -14.48 11.37 -16.87
N LEU A 655 -15.39 12.34 -17.04
CA LEU A 655 -16.62 12.17 -17.80
C LEU A 655 -16.36 12.06 -19.30
N GLY A 656 -15.40 12.81 -19.83
CA GLY A 656 -15.01 12.74 -21.25
C GLY A 656 -14.33 11.41 -21.61
N ASN A 657 -13.79 10.72 -20.62
CA ASN A 657 -13.14 9.42 -20.76
C ASN A 657 -14.02 8.24 -20.30
N LEU A 658 -15.32 8.47 -20.05
CA LEU A 658 -16.25 7.41 -19.67
C LEU A 658 -16.56 6.53 -20.88
N GLY A 659 -16.17 5.26 -20.80
CA GLY A 659 -16.40 4.27 -21.86
C GLY A 659 -17.02 2.99 -21.30
N ILE A 660 -17.55 2.13 -22.18
CA ILE A 660 -18.01 0.80 -21.81
C ILE A 660 -16.79 0.00 -21.37
N SER A 661 -16.80 -0.51 -20.12
CA SER A 661 -15.77 -1.39 -19.58
C SER A 661 -16.14 -2.86 -19.71
N SER A 662 -17.43 -3.19 -19.59
CA SER A 662 -17.94 -4.54 -19.82
C SER A 662 -19.45 -4.56 -19.92
N PHE A 663 -19.99 -5.65 -20.49
CA PHE A 663 -21.41 -5.98 -20.44
C PHE A 663 -21.59 -7.49 -20.33
N TYR A 664 -22.63 -7.92 -19.60
CA TYR A 664 -22.87 -9.35 -19.39
C TYR A 664 -24.33 -9.64 -19.02
N PRO A 665 -24.81 -10.89 -19.26
CA PRO A 665 -26.15 -11.31 -18.86
C PRO A 665 -26.26 -11.37 -17.34
N VAL A 666 -27.44 -11.00 -16.84
CA VAL A 666 -27.79 -11.04 -15.43
C VAL A 666 -29.15 -11.70 -15.23
N VAL A 667 -29.36 -12.25 -14.04
CA VAL A 667 -30.67 -12.71 -13.59
C VAL A 667 -30.94 -12.06 -12.24
N GLN A 668 -32.00 -11.28 -12.15
CA GLN A 668 -32.48 -10.70 -10.90
C GLN A 668 -33.79 -11.38 -10.48
N ALA A 669 -34.36 -10.95 -9.37
CA ALA A 669 -35.66 -11.42 -8.90
C ALA A 669 -36.66 -10.27 -8.82
N TYR A 670 -37.90 -10.52 -9.22
CA TYR A 670 -39.03 -9.61 -9.02
C TYR A 670 -40.30 -10.40 -8.69
N LYS A 671 -40.92 -10.09 -7.55
CA LYS A 671 -42.16 -10.78 -7.09
C LYS A 671 -42.10 -12.32 -7.21
N ASP A 672 -41.01 -12.92 -6.73
CA ASP A 672 -40.77 -14.37 -6.76
C ASP A 672 -40.52 -14.95 -8.17
N GLN A 673 -40.36 -14.12 -9.19
CA GLN A 673 -40.04 -14.49 -10.56
C GLN A 673 -38.58 -14.15 -10.91
N ALA A 674 -37.96 -15.03 -11.70
CA ALA A 674 -36.64 -14.75 -12.27
C ALA A 674 -36.75 -13.74 -13.43
N THR A 675 -35.94 -12.72 -13.41
CA THR A 675 -35.92 -11.67 -14.42
C THR A 675 -34.56 -11.64 -15.15
N PRO A 676 -34.46 -12.35 -16.28
CA PRO A 676 -33.25 -12.28 -17.10
C PRO A 676 -33.09 -10.89 -17.74
N GLY A 677 -31.84 -10.53 -17.98
CA GLY A 677 -31.51 -9.25 -18.61
C GLY A 677 -30.03 -9.06 -18.86
N ILE A 678 -29.61 -7.81 -18.99
CA ILE A 678 -28.25 -7.42 -19.29
C ILE A 678 -27.82 -6.30 -18.34
N ARG A 679 -26.54 -6.34 -17.94
CA ARG A 679 -25.86 -5.24 -17.27
C ARG A 679 -24.77 -4.68 -18.19
N VAL A 680 -24.66 -3.36 -18.24
CA VAL A 680 -23.62 -2.63 -18.95
C VAL A 680 -22.89 -1.77 -17.94
N ASN A 681 -21.57 -1.89 -17.88
CA ASN A 681 -20.71 -1.11 -17.00
C ASN A 681 -19.90 -0.09 -17.81
N PHE A 682 -19.84 1.12 -17.29
CA PHE A 682 -19.05 2.22 -17.83
C PHE A 682 -18.03 2.67 -16.80
N LEU A 683 -16.82 2.93 -17.23
CA LEU A 683 -15.76 3.39 -16.35
C LEU A 683 -14.87 4.40 -17.08
N SER A 684 -14.46 5.45 -16.37
CA SER A 684 -13.31 6.25 -16.77
C SER A 684 -12.01 5.51 -16.44
N LYS A 685 -10.92 5.86 -17.12
CA LYS A 685 -9.65 5.09 -17.01
C LYS A 685 -9.15 4.86 -15.58
N LEU A 686 -9.32 5.83 -14.69
CA LEU A 686 -8.96 5.72 -13.25
C LEU A 686 -10.14 5.36 -12.34
N GLY A 687 -11.32 5.08 -12.89
CA GLY A 687 -12.50 4.84 -12.06
C GLY A 687 -13.03 6.07 -11.30
N LEU A 688 -12.56 7.29 -11.60
CA LEU A 688 -13.04 8.54 -10.98
C LEU A 688 -14.47 8.89 -11.40
N ALA A 689 -14.90 8.42 -12.56
CA ALA A 689 -16.29 8.39 -13.00
C ALA A 689 -16.66 6.98 -13.41
N GLY A 690 -17.84 6.52 -13.05
CA GLY A 690 -18.33 5.22 -13.44
C GLY A 690 -19.85 5.18 -13.45
N ALA A 691 -20.40 4.29 -14.25
CA ALA A 691 -21.82 4.02 -14.26
C ALA A 691 -22.09 2.54 -14.52
N ASP A 692 -23.18 2.04 -14.01
CA ASP A 692 -23.74 0.78 -14.42
C ASP A 692 -25.24 0.91 -14.71
N LEU A 693 -25.68 0.17 -15.67
CA LEU A 693 -27.06 0.09 -16.08
C LEU A 693 -27.48 -1.38 -16.19
N THR A 694 -28.48 -1.78 -15.43
CA THR A 694 -29.04 -3.13 -15.48
C THR A 694 -30.49 -3.05 -15.96
N ALA A 695 -30.79 -3.74 -17.05
CA ALA A 695 -32.12 -3.84 -17.61
C ALA A 695 -32.56 -5.32 -17.66
N THR A 696 -33.68 -5.62 -17.00
CA THR A 696 -34.22 -6.99 -16.93
C THR A 696 -35.69 -7.00 -17.29
N VAL A 697 -36.20 -8.17 -17.63
CA VAL A 697 -37.62 -8.39 -17.98
C VAL A 697 -38.17 -9.59 -17.23
N THR A 698 -39.39 -9.44 -16.69
CA THR A 698 -40.16 -10.57 -16.15
C THR A 698 -40.93 -11.22 -17.29
N PRO A 699 -40.59 -12.45 -17.69
CA PRO A 699 -41.28 -13.15 -18.81
C PRO A 699 -42.66 -13.68 -18.44
N ASP A 700 -42.94 -13.82 -17.16
CA ASP A 700 -44.21 -14.37 -16.67
C ASP A 700 -45.41 -13.43 -16.89
N ASN A 701 -46.47 -13.94 -17.51
CA ASN A 701 -47.72 -13.23 -17.81
C ASN A 701 -48.57 -12.96 -16.55
N SER A 702 -48.28 -13.55 -15.41
CA SER A 702 -48.97 -13.29 -14.14
C SER A 702 -48.61 -11.91 -13.59
N VAL A 703 -47.44 -11.34 -14.01
CA VAL A 703 -47.06 -9.97 -13.66
C VAL A 703 -47.69 -8.97 -14.64
N PRO A 704 -48.33 -7.89 -14.15
CA PRO A 704 -48.89 -6.84 -14.99
C PRO A 704 -47.93 -6.29 -16.03
N SER A 705 -48.39 -5.97 -17.23
CA SER A 705 -47.54 -5.58 -18.36
C SER A 705 -46.70 -4.33 -18.07
N ASP A 706 -47.18 -3.40 -17.25
CA ASP A 706 -46.48 -2.19 -16.83
C ASP A 706 -45.41 -2.43 -15.75
N GLU A 707 -45.40 -3.62 -15.17
CA GLU A 707 -44.41 -4.02 -14.15
C GLU A 707 -43.35 -4.98 -14.69
N ARG A 708 -43.41 -5.43 -15.94
CA ARG A 708 -42.49 -6.47 -16.47
C ARG A 708 -41.11 -5.95 -16.81
N TYR A 709 -40.93 -4.68 -17.03
CA TYR A 709 -39.63 -4.09 -17.35
C TYR A 709 -39.01 -3.45 -16.13
N HIS A 710 -37.78 -3.84 -15.83
CA HIS A 710 -37.03 -3.37 -14.68
C HIS A 710 -35.78 -2.68 -15.14
N LEU A 711 -35.42 -1.56 -14.53
CA LEU A 711 -34.25 -0.77 -14.82
C LEU A 711 -33.60 -0.34 -13.50
N ASN A 712 -32.32 -0.63 -13.34
CA ASN A 712 -31.49 -0.13 -12.25
C ASN A 712 -30.28 0.57 -12.83
N PHE A 713 -29.92 1.73 -12.27
CA PHE A 713 -28.70 2.40 -12.64
C PHE A 713 -28.00 2.96 -11.41
N ASN A 714 -26.66 2.99 -11.47
CA ASN A 714 -25.79 3.69 -10.55
C ASN A 714 -24.84 4.54 -11.38
N PHE A 715 -24.60 5.76 -10.95
CA PHE A 715 -23.61 6.67 -11.52
C PHE A 715 -22.77 7.24 -10.38
N ARG A 716 -21.45 7.24 -10.55
CA ARG A 716 -20.48 7.78 -9.59
C ARG A 716 -19.59 8.80 -10.29
N TYR A 717 -19.34 9.89 -9.60
CA TYR A 717 -18.42 10.92 -10.03
C TYR A 717 -17.73 11.52 -8.81
N PHE A 718 -16.48 11.18 -8.60
CA PHE A 718 -15.75 11.41 -7.36
C PHE A 718 -16.57 10.96 -6.13
N GLU A 719 -16.84 11.85 -5.18
CA GLU A 719 -17.60 11.59 -3.95
C GLU A 719 -19.12 11.50 -4.17
N TRP A 720 -19.60 11.86 -5.36
CA TRP A 720 -21.02 11.86 -5.68
C TRP A 720 -21.50 10.52 -6.23
N LYS A 721 -22.66 10.11 -5.78
CA LYS A 721 -23.36 8.93 -6.30
C LYS A 721 -24.81 9.27 -6.59
N LEU A 722 -25.26 8.95 -7.80
CA LEU A 722 -26.65 9.00 -8.21
C LEU A 722 -27.10 7.59 -8.57
N SER A 723 -28.15 7.11 -7.94
CA SER A 723 -28.70 5.77 -8.23
C SER A 723 -30.21 5.84 -8.36
N GLY A 724 -30.77 4.91 -9.15
CA GLY A 724 -32.21 4.83 -9.30
C GLY A 724 -32.65 3.47 -9.81
N GLY A 725 -33.91 3.16 -9.54
CA GLY A 725 -34.57 1.94 -9.96
C GLY A 725 -35.99 2.18 -10.43
N MET A 726 -36.41 1.41 -11.42
CA MET A 726 -37.77 1.35 -11.93
C MET A 726 -38.29 -0.09 -11.80
N ASN A 727 -39.47 -0.23 -11.22
CA ASN A 727 -40.08 -1.52 -10.90
C ASN A 727 -39.11 -2.44 -10.15
N SER A 728 -38.39 -1.90 -9.19
CA SER A 728 -37.52 -2.68 -8.31
C SER A 728 -38.35 -3.31 -7.20
N SER A 729 -38.03 -4.54 -6.82
CA SER A 729 -38.53 -5.14 -5.59
C SER A 729 -37.51 -4.92 -4.47
N ASP A 730 -37.95 -4.39 -3.34
CA ASP A 730 -37.13 -4.41 -2.14
C ASP A 730 -36.99 -5.84 -1.66
N PHE A 731 -35.74 -6.26 -1.48
CA PHE A 731 -35.42 -7.58 -0.99
C PHE A 731 -35.89 -7.78 0.46
N TYR A 732 -36.18 -9.03 0.75
CA TYR A 732 -36.47 -9.54 2.04
C TYR A 732 -35.29 -9.34 2.98
N ASP A 733 -35.47 -8.63 4.07
CA ASP A 733 -34.57 -8.72 5.19
C ASP A 733 -34.82 -10.06 5.89
N LEU A 734 -33.89 -11.00 5.74
CA LEU A 734 -33.96 -12.33 6.36
C LEU A 734 -33.99 -12.26 7.90
N PHE A 735 -33.58 -11.14 8.49
CA PHE A 735 -33.43 -10.96 9.93
C PHE A 735 -34.34 -9.86 10.52
N GLY A 736 -35.11 -9.16 9.70
CA GLY A 736 -35.92 -8.04 10.11
C GLY A 736 -37.41 -8.11 9.70
N PRO A 737 -38.31 -7.43 10.43
CA PRO A 737 -39.76 -7.49 10.17
C PRO A 737 -40.22 -6.59 9.02
N THR A 738 -39.33 -5.87 8.32
CA THR A 738 -39.71 -4.80 7.41
C THR A 738 -39.50 -5.13 5.94
N LYS A 739 -40.42 -5.87 5.34
CA LYS A 739 -40.63 -5.78 3.89
C LYS A 739 -41.23 -4.42 3.56
N ARG A 740 -40.46 -3.56 2.85
CA ARG A 740 -40.87 -2.20 2.54
C ARG A 740 -41.90 -2.14 1.39
N SER A 741 -41.70 -2.92 0.34
CA SER A 741 -42.56 -2.96 -0.83
C SER A 741 -42.31 -4.17 -1.73
N ARG A 742 -43.28 -4.60 -2.53
CA ARG A 742 -43.10 -5.58 -3.63
C ARG A 742 -42.73 -4.92 -4.96
N LYS A 743 -42.97 -3.65 -5.15
CA LYS A 743 -42.57 -2.83 -6.30
C LYS A 743 -42.36 -1.38 -5.90
N GLY A 744 -41.62 -0.68 -6.68
CA GLY A 744 -41.45 0.76 -6.54
C GLY A 744 -40.41 1.31 -7.51
N ASN A 745 -40.40 2.63 -7.60
CA ASN A 745 -39.39 3.39 -8.28
C ASN A 745 -38.61 4.18 -7.25
N SER A 746 -37.33 4.38 -7.50
CA SER A 746 -36.45 5.12 -6.59
C SER A 746 -35.48 6.02 -7.34
N LEU A 747 -35.11 7.11 -6.69
CA LEU A 747 -33.99 7.96 -7.08
C LEU A 747 -33.27 8.38 -5.81
N LYS A 748 -31.94 8.22 -5.76
CA LYS A 748 -31.10 8.57 -4.63
C LYS A 748 -29.88 9.35 -5.10
N LEU A 749 -29.65 10.51 -4.50
CA LEU A 749 -28.41 11.28 -4.63
C LEU A 749 -27.67 11.18 -3.29
N SER A 750 -26.38 10.87 -3.34
CA SER A 750 -25.55 10.80 -2.15
C SER A 750 -24.21 11.50 -2.39
N PHE A 751 -23.67 12.06 -1.31
CA PHE A 751 -22.34 12.61 -1.24
C PHE A 751 -21.68 12.05 0.01
N GLY A 752 -20.48 11.45 -0.11
CA GLY A 752 -19.76 10.87 1.01
C GLY A 752 -18.31 11.36 1.03
N LYS A 753 -17.89 11.92 2.16
CA LYS A 753 -16.51 12.41 2.33
C LYS A 753 -15.95 11.93 3.67
N LYS A 754 -14.73 11.37 3.64
CA LYS A 754 -13.95 11.15 4.86
C LYS A 754 -13.39 12.50 5.32
N ILE A 755 -13.68 12.86 6.57
CA ILE A 755 -13.24 14.13 7.18
C ILE A 755 -11.91 13.92 7.90
N SER A 756 -11.76 12.80 8.61
CA SER A 756 -10.54 12.43 9.31
C SER A 756 -10.31 10.92 9.22
N ARG A 757 -9.05 10.50 9.07
CA ARG A 757 -8.63 9.09 9.16
C ARG A 757 -8.05 8.75 10.52
N GLU A 758 -7.56 9.72 11.22
CA GLU A 758 -6.99 9.61 12.56
C GLU A 758 -8.03 9.10 13.55
N LYS A 759 -9.16 9.78 13.61
CA LYS A 759 -10.44 9.28 14.16
C LYS A 759 -11.36 9.14 12.97
N PRO A 760 -11.61 7.92 12.45
CA PRO A 760 -12.30 7.77 11.18
C PRO A 760 -13.70 8.40 11.24
N ILE A 761 -13.75 9.66 10.85
CA ILE A 761 -14.99 10.43 10.76
C ILE A 761 -15.32 10.53 9.26
N SER A 762 -16.49 10.02 8.89
CA SER A 762 -17.05 10.25 7.56
C SER A 762 -18.34 11.04 7.64
N LEU A 763 -18.55 11.90 6.66
CA LEU A 763 -19.82 12.59 6.45
C LEU A 763 -20.49 12.02 5.22
N ASP A 764 -21.64 11.38 5.41
CA ASP A 764 -22.47 10.86 4.34
C ASP A 764 -23.81 11.61 4.33
N LEU A 765 -24.04 12.32 3.24
CA LEU A 765 -25.32 13.00 2.97
C LEU A 765 -26.07 12.20 1.92
N SER A 766 -27.37 11.97 2.11
CA SER A 766 -28.19 11.39 1.06
C SER A 766 -29.59 11.95 1.03
N LEU A 767 -30.09 12.06 -0.20
CA LEU A 767 -31.50 12.42 -0.47
C LEU A 767 -32.06 11.33 -1.37
N SER A 768 -33.18 10.72 -0.97
CA SER A 768 -33.84 9.69 -1.76
C SER A 768 -35.34 9.95 -1.84
N GLY A 769 -35.91 9.64 -3.00
CA GLY A 769 -37.35 9.65 -3.27
C GLY A 769 -37.78 8.28 -3.77
N TYR A 770 -38.92 7.84 -3.29
CA TYR A 770 -39.56 6.58 -3.66
C TYR A 770 -41.02 6.86 -4.07
N TRP A 771 -41.49 6.21 -5.12
CA TRP A 771 -42.85 6.38 -5.61
C TRP A 771 -43.38 5.11 -6.32
N GLY A 772 -44.66 5.01 -6.48
CA GLY A 772 -45.32 3.84 -7.08
C GLY A 772 -45.15 2.59 -6.22
N LEU A 773 -45.12 2.76 -4.93
CA LEU A 773 -44.89 1.70 -3.96
C LEU A 773 -46.14 0.81 -3.87
N GLU A 774 -45.95 -0.51 -3.84
CA GLU A 774 -46.96 -1.51 -3.55
C GLU A 774 -46.67 -2.16 -2.19
N ARG A 775 -47.68 -2.18 -1.33
CA ARG A 775 -47.56 -2.71 0.01
C ARG A 775 -47.89 -4.20 0.06
N LEU A 776 -47.24 -4.93 0.97
CA LEU A 776 -47.61 -6.32 1.31
C LEU A 776 -48.63 -6.32 2.45
N PRO A 777 -49.89 -6.72 2.22
CA PRO A 777 -50.94 -6.55 3.21
C PRO A 777 -50.74 -7.30 4.53
N ASN A 778 -49.98 -8.39 4.53
CA ASN A 778 -49.90 -9.32 5.65
C ASN A 778 -48.67 -9.15 6.56
N TYR A 779 -47.78 -8.16 6.31
CA TYR A 779 -46.51 -8.03 7.03
C TYR A 779 -46.24 -6.64 7.61
N GLN A 780 -47.17 -5.73 7.47
CA GLN A 780 -46.96 -4.36 7.96
C GLN A 780 -48.16 -3.97 8.85
N ASN A 781 -47.90 -3.87 10.16
CA ASN A 781 -48.86 -3.41 11.17
C ASN A 781 -49.09 -1.88 11.17
N ILE A 782 -49.07 -1.23 10.01
CA ILE A 782 -49.30 0.22 9.91
C ILE A 782 -50.51 0.48 9.00
N ASP A 783 -51.51 1.18 9.49
CA ASP A 783 -52.77 1.46 8.78
C ASP A 783 -52.61 2.50 7.64
N ALA A 784 -51.46 3.18 7.52
CA ALA A 784 -51.27 4.17 6.48
C ALA A 784 -50.60 3.54 5.24
N THR A 785 -51.19 3.73 4.06
CA THR A 785 -50.64 3.37 2.76
C THR A 785 -49.89 4.58 2.21
N PHE A 786 -48.58 4.41 1.97
CA PHE A 786 -47.80 5.44 1.28
C PHE A 786 -47.53 4.99 -0.15
N ASP A 787 -47.97 5.74 -1.14
CA ASP A 787 -47.57 5.58 -2.55
C ASP A 787 -46.29 6.35 -2.88
N ARG A 788 -45.87 7.28 -2.01
CA ARG A 788 -44.64 8.07 -2.11
C ARG A 788 -43.95 8.22 -0.77
N PHE A 789 -42.64 8.33 -0.81
CA PHE A 789 -41.83 8.51 0.37
C PHE A 789 -40.55 9.28 0.01
N TYR A 790 -40.16 10.21 0.86
CA TYR A 790 -38.88 10.95 0.72
C TYR A 790 -38.09 10.79 2.01
N ASN A 791 -36.80 10.55 1.86
CA ASN A 791 -35.88 10.43 2.98
C ASN A 791 -34.64 11.29 2.74
N GLY A 792 -34.28 12.09 3.75
CA GLY A 792 -32.97 12.73 3.82
C GLY A 792 -32.22 12.17 5.01
N SER A 793 -30.98 11.81 4.83
CA SER A 793 -30.12 11.35 5.91
C SER A 793 -28.81 12.13 5.92
N ILE A 794 -28.37 12.47 7.13
CA ILE A 794 -27.02 12.95 7.42
C ILE A 794 -26.48 11.93 8.40
N LEU A 795 -25.44 11.21 7.98
CA LEU A 795 -24.77 10.23 8.82
C LEU A 795 -23.34 10.71 9.04
N SER A 796 -22.98 10.92 10.30
CA SER A 796 -21.59 11.06 10.73
C SER A 796 -21.23 9.77 11.46
N LEU A 797 -20.29 9.00 10.94
CA LEU A 797 -19.76 7.80 11.58
C LEU A 797 -18.46 8.17 12.24
N ILE A 798 -18.41 7.97 13.55
CA ILE A 798 -17.20 7.95 14.36
C ILE A 798 -16.99 6.48 14.70
N HIS A 799 -15.96 5.86 14.14
CA HIS A 799 -15.52 4.55 14.63
C HIS A 799 -14.69 4.78 15.89
N ILE A 800 -15.22 4.32 17.00
CA ILE A 800 -14.53 4.29 18.31
C ILE A 800 -13.64 3.04 18.33
#